data_f8745a625659f193799a33193d849e28
#
_entry.id   f8745a625659f193799a33193d849e28
#
_cell.length_a   1.000
_cell.length_b   1.000
_cell.length_c   1.000
_cell.angle_alpha   90.00
_cell.angle_beta   90.00
_cell.angle_gamma   90.00
#
_symmetry.space_group_name_H-M   'P 1'
#
loop_
_entity.id
_entity.type
_entity.pdbx_description
1 polymer ?
#
loop_
_entity_poly.entity_id
_entity_poly.type
_entity_poly.pdbx_seq_one_letter_code
_entity_poly.pdbx_strand_id
1 'polypeptide(L)'
;MRVREPFTQSQIIYNELPLVFHSPNFEFRFIHAFSFSFLLSLVDMLMIASFSMYPKCGMIGVSHSNRRHFKSTIKEKWMSTQFHVYNSFDNVIGSAYTNINNVVGRRFVYKASSEVLSERGKNVVTNGQLQNFSSSSYEAAMEKLSSLITRQRRGEKPPVANKLEKMSMYLKILGLEEDMNRLNIIHVAGTKGKGSTCIFCEAILRECGIRTGVFTSPHLIDVRERFRIDGIDISEDKFLEYFWDCWNKLEEKATEQLPMPPLFQFLTILSFKIFISEQVDAAVIEVGLGGTDDSTNVIKEPTVCGITSLGMDHTEILGDTLGQIASHKAGIFKPKVPAFTVPQLPEAMDVILERAKELMVPLEVTEPLDCKQLKGLKLRLSGDHQFYNAALAVSLSRCWLQRTGNWENVCQNDSKLPDEFIRGLSTANFSGRAQIVRDSSLLSGNCDAELIFYLDGAHSPESMEACAKWFSNAVKGCKNPSHSSISVVNAGESSENGPFEKSCRQILLFNCLDVRNPAILLPRLVNTCASSGTHFSRALFVPSMSKYTKVTSGASVISSDISGIDLSWQFNLQTIWEKIMHGKEMTTLVEKDFKIESKPMLPPHEFLYDNASNGGASHNYFPCSAVMPSLPLTIKWLRDCVEEHPSTRLQVLVTGSLHLVGDVLKLLKR
;
A
#
# COMPACT_ATOMS: atom_id res chain seq x y z
N MET A 1 5.08 -69.01 5.46
CA MET A 1 6.41 -69.56 5.24
C MET A 1 7.28 -68.48 4.63
N ARG A 2 8.17 -67.90 5.41
CA ARG A 2 9.62 -67.85 5.30
C ARG A 2 10.13 -67.29 3.98
N VAL A 3 11.07 -66.31 3.81
CA VAL A 3 12.23 -65.95 4.67
C VAL A 3 12.78 -64.60 4.12
N ARG A 4 13.15 -63.68 4.97
CA ARG A 4 14.26 -62.76 5.11
C ARG A 4 15.33 -62.63 4.03
N GLU A 5 15.60 -61.35 3.55
CA GLU A 5 16.85 -60.55 3.60
C GLU A 5 18.10 -61.02 2.79
N PRO A 6 19.12 -60.17 2.48
CA PRO A 6 19.42 -58.78 2.94
C PRO A 6 20.03 -57.83 1.89
N PHE A 7 20.23 -56.56 2.35
CA PHE A 7 21.03 -55.44 1.86
C PHE A 7 22.35 -55.77 1.17
N THR A 8 22.65 -55.04 0.09
CA THR A 8 24.03 -54.74 -0.32
C THR A 8 24.18 -53.27 -0.70
N GLN A 9 25.18 -52.61 -0.11
CA GLN A 9 25.71 -51.29 -0.42
C GLN A 9 26.19 -51.24 -1.88
N SER A 10 25.78 -50.21 -2.63
CA SER A 10 26.44 -49.85 -3.89
C SER A 10 27.27 -48.60 -3.71
N GLN A 11 28.57 -48.76 -3.88
CA GLN A 11 29.59 -47.74 -3.96
C GLN A 11 29.31 -46.78 -5.11
N ILE A 12 29.40 -45.49 -4.84
CA ILE A 12 29.41 -44.43 -5.85
C ILE A 12 30.86 -44.27 -6.32
N ILE A 13 31.10 -44.64 -7.57
CA ILE A 13 32.38 -44.41 -8.28
C ILE A 13 32.35 -43.00 -8.85
N TYR A 14 33.29 -42.16 -8.43
CA TYR A 14 33.56 -40.86 -9.06
C TYR A 14 34.39 -41.11 -10.33
N ASN A 15 33.83 -40.83 -11.50
CA ASN A 15 34.59 -40.69 -12.75
C ASN A 15 34.94 -39.20 -12.94
N GLU A 16 36.22 -38.89 -12.85
CA GLU A 16 36.82 -37.64 -13.28
C GLU A 16 36.83 -37.56 -14.81
N LEU A 17 36.27 -36.48 -15.35
CA LEU A 17 36.46 -36.04 -16.73
C LEU A 17 37.13 -34.65 -16.70
N PRO A 18 38.25 -34.46 -17.42
CA PRO A 18 38.91 -33.15 -17.47
C PRO A 18 38.20 -32.25 -18.48
N LEU A 19 37.60 -31.17 -18.02
CA LEU A 19 37.11 -30.08 -18.87
C LEU A 19 38.08 -28.90 -18.82
N VAL A 20 38.77 -28.69 -19.93
CA VAL A 20 39.57 -27.50 -20.18
C VAL A 20 38.64 -26.40 -20.67
N PHE A 21 38.48 -25.30 -19.91
CA PHE A 21 37.79 -24.11 -20.35
C PHE A 21 38.67 -22.87 -20.15
N HIS A 22 39.07 -22.28 -21.25
CA HIS A 22 39.68 -20.95 -21.31
C HIS A 22 38.57 -19.92 -21.56
N SER A 23 38.14 -19.16 -20.53
CA SER A 23 37.44 -17.87 -20.69
C SER A 23 37.47 -17.09 -19.36
N PRO A 24 37.88 -15.82 -19.35
CA PRO A 24 38.10 -15.03 -18.14
C PRO A 24 36.80 -14.61 -17.41
N ASN A 25 35.62 -14.87 -17.97
CA ASN A 25 34.32 -14.44 -17.40
C ASN A 25 33.60 -15.52 -16.59
N PHE A 26 34.16 -16.73 -16.48
CA PHE A 26 33.50 -17.85 -15.78
C PHE A 26 33.95 -17.98 -14.32
N GLU A 27 35.13 -17.52 -13.96
CA GLU A 27 35.66 -17.62 -12.59
C GLU A 27 34.90 -16.75 -11.57
N PHE A 28 34.33 -15.63 -11.98
CA PHE A 28 33.69 -14.69 -11.03
C PHE A 28 32.34 -15.16 -10.50
N ARG A 29 31.59 -15.96 -11.25
CA ARG A 29 30.30 -16.51 -10.80
C ARG A 29 30.48 -17.76 -9.94
N PHE A 30 31.51 -18.51 -10.16
CA PHE A 30 31.79 -19.75 -9.39
C PHE A 30 32.32 -19.44 -7.99
N ILE A 31 33.14 -18.42 -7.83
CA ILE A 31 33.69 -18.00 -6.52
C ILE A 31 32.59 -17.46 -5.59
N HIS A 32 31.59 -16.75 -6.13
CA HIS A 32 30.45 -16.28 -5.32
C HIS A 32 29.52 -17.40 -4.86
N ALA A 33 29.25 -18.39 -5.71
CA ALA A 33 28.39 -19.51 -5.34
C ALA A 33 29.08 -20.44 -4.33
N PHE A 34 30.41 -20.65 -4.44
CA PHE A 34 31.16 -21.45 -3.49
C PHE A 34 31.31 -20.78 -2.12
N SER A 35 31.51 -19.46 -2.07
CA SER A 35 31.59 -18.72 -0.80
C SER A 35 30.28 -18.75 -0.03
N PHE A 36 29.13 -18.64 -0.70
CA PHE A 36 27.84 -18.65 -0.04
C PHE A 36 27.44 -20.03 0.48
N SER A 37 27.72 -21.10 -0.29
CA SER A 37 27.47 -22.46 0.12
C SER A 37 28.41 -22.89 1.26
N PHE A 38 29.66 -22.43 1.26
CA PHE A 38 30.63 -22.71 2.34
C PHE A 38 30.27 -21.97 3.64
N LEU A 39 29.75 -20.74 3.55
CA LEU A 39 29.28 -19.98 4.72
C LEU A 39 28.04 -20.63 5.35
N LEU A 40 27.08 -21.08 4.54
CA LEU A 40 25.89 -21.81 5.03
C LEU A 40 26.27 -23.12 5.68
N SER A 41 27.21 -23.87 5.12
CA SER A 41 27.73 -25.13 5.72
C SER A 41 28.50 -24.88 7.03
N LEU A 42 29.18 -23.72 7.16
CA LEU A 42 29.89 -23.37 8.40
C LEU A 42 28.91 -22.96 9.51
N VAL A 43 27.81 -22.30 9.16
CA VAL A 43 26.74 -21.93 10.11
C VAL A 43 26.02 -23.18 10.62
N ASP A 44 25.73 -24.14 9.74
CA ASP A 44 25.12 -25.41 10.15
C ASP A 44 26.06 -26.25 11.01
N MET A 45 27.37 -26.27 10.71
CA MET A 45 28.36 -26.97 11.55
C MET A 45 28.54 -26.32 12.94
N LEU A 46 28.48 -24.98 13.01
CA LEU A 46 28.53 -24.26 14.29
C LEU A 46 27.25 -24.45 15.11
N MET A 47 26.09 -24.60 14.46
CA MET A 47 24.83 -24.95 15.11
C MET A 47 24.86 -26.36 15.67
N ILE A 48 25.40 -27.35 14.95
CA ILE A 48 25.53 -28.73 15.41
C ILE A 48 26.58 -28.85 16.55
N ALA A 49 27.67 -28.11 16.49
CA ALA A 49 28.69 -28.08 17.53
C ALA A 49 28.19 -27.50 18.86
N SER A 50 27.28 -26.49 18.79
CA SER A 50 26.68 -25.92 20.01
C SER A 50 25.67 -26.84 20.69
N PHE A 51 25.11 -27.83 19.99
CA PHE A 51 24.22 -28.84 20.58
C PHE A 51 25.01 -30.03 21.21
N SER A 52 26.30 -30.23 20.87
CA SER A 52 27.10 -31.34 21.32
C SER A 52 27.91 -31.08 22.59
N MET A 53 27.93 -29.87 23.12
CA MET A 53 28.80 -29.49 24.28
C MET A 53 28.07 -29.41 25.63
N TYR A 54 26.98 -30.15 25.84
CA TYR A 54 26.42 -30.23 27.19
C TYR A 54 26.69 -31.62 27.80
N PRO A 55 27.50 -31.70 28.88
CA PRO A 55 27.69 -32.96 29.61
C PRO A 55 26.43 -33.27 30.44
N LYS A 56 26.05 -34.53 30.44
CA LYS A 56 25.02 -35.13 31.31
C LYS A 56 25.43 -34.95 32.78
N CYS A 57 24.92 -33.92 33.45
CA CYS A 57 25.03 -33.84 34.91
C CYS A 57 23.81 -34.48 35.57
N GLY A 58 24.09 -35.42 36.46
CA GLY A 58 23.11 -36.24 37.18
C GLY A 58 22.19 -35.43 38.09
N MET A 59 20.96 -35.92 38.24
CA MET A 59 19.93 -35.37 39.11
C MET A 59 20.27 -35.56 40.58
N ILE A 60 20.40 -34.48 41.33
CA ILE A 60 20.23 -34.43 42.77
C ILE A 60 19.16 -33.38 43.10
N GLY A 61 18.22 -33.76 43.97
CA GLY A 61 16.95 -33.13 44.23
C GLY A 61 17.01 -31.63 44.60
N VAL A 62 16.28 -30.84 43.82
CA VAL A 62 15.99 -29.44 44.11
C VAL A 62 14.49 -29.24 43.98
N SER A 63 13.88 -28.54 44.97
CA SER A 63 12.45 -28.33 45.11
C SER A 63 11.82 -27.57 43.92
N HIS A 64 10.53 -27.77 43.68
CA HIS A 64 9.77 -27.32 42.53
C HIS A 64 9.72 -25.77 42.33
N SER A 65 9.99 -25.00 43.36
CA SER A 65 9.97 -23.53 43.32
C SER A 65 11.21 -22.91 42.62
N ASN A 66 12.37 -23.52 42.72
CA ASN A 66 13.61 -23.00 42.15
C ASN A 66 13.80 -23.34 40.65
N ARG A 67 13.02 -24.26 40.10
CA ARG A 67 13.09 -24.60 38.66
C ARG A 67 12.53 -23.53 37.74
N ARG A 68 11.56 -22.74 38.19
CA ARG A 68 10.99 -21.65 37.35
C ARG A 68 11.95 -20.46 37.26
N HIS A 69 12.65 -20.13 38.34
CA HIS A 69 13.58 -18.99 38.35
C HIS A 69 14.85 -19.30 37.53
N PHE A 70 15.36 -20.51 37.60
CA PHE A 70 16.53 -20.93 36.85
C PHE A 70 16.30 -20.98 35.33
N LYS A 71 15.11 -21.40 34.88
CA LYS A 71 14.73 -21.39 33.47
C LYS A 71 14.52 -19.96 32.91
N SER A 72 14.00 -19.01 33.70
CA SER A 72 13.84 -17.62 33.23
C SER A 72 15.20 -16.92 33.08
N THR A 73 16.11 -17.10 34.01
CA THR A 73 17.44 -16.48 33.98
C THR A 73 18.33 -17.00 32.83
N ILE A 74 18.20 -18.29 32.48
CA ILE A 74 18.92 -18.86 31.33
C ILE A 74 18.30 -18.32 30.01
N LYS A 75 16.99 -18.19 29.93
CA LYS A 75 16.31 -17.69 28.74
C LYS A 75 16.62 -16.21 28.48
N GLU A 76 16.71 -15.39 29.54
CA GLU A 76 17.08 -13.98 29.41
C GLU A 76 18.55 -13.78 29.02
N LYS A 77 19.49 -14.55 29.61
CA LYS A 77 20.90 -14.52 29.20
C LYS A 77 21.08 -15.03 27.76
N TRP A 78 20.32 -16.02 27.32
CA TRP A 78 20.42 -16.56 25.96
C TRP A 78 19.88 -15.55 24.94
N MET A 79 18.76 -14.87 25.21
CA MET A 79 18.24 -13.80 24.35
C MET A 79 19.19 -12.60 24.26
N SER A 80 19.82 -12.20 25.38
CA SER A 80 20.81 -11.11 25.37
C SER A 80 22.07 -11.45 24.56
N THR A 81 22.52 -12.69 24.60
CA THR A 81 23.68 -13.15 23.82
C THR A 81 23.35 -13.24 22.33
N GLN A 82 22.15 -13.67 21.94
CA GLN A 82 21.72 -13.66 20.54
C GLN A 82 21.61 -12.24 19.98
N PHE A 83 21.11 -11.27 20.77
CA PHE A 83 21.00 -9.88 20.33
C PHE A 83 22.37 -9.23 20.08
N HIS A 84 23.39 -9.59 20.88
CA HIS A 84 24.76 -9.09 20.67
C HIS A 84 25.45 -9.73 19.45
N VAL A 85 25.22 -10.99 19.18
CA VAL A 85 25.74 -11.67 17.97
C VAL A 85 25.09 -11.13 16.71
N TYR A 86 23.78 -10.85 16.72
CA TYR A 86 23.07 -10.30 15.57
C TYR A 86 23.56 -8.88 15.22
N ASN A 87 23.68 -7.99 16.22
CA ASN A 87 24.20 -6.63 16.00
C ASN A 87 25.68 -6.58 15.60
N SER A 88 26.47 -7.57 15.97
CA SER A 88 27.86 -7.69 15.51
C SER A 88 27.95 -8.15 14.05
N PHE A 89 27.00 -8.95 13.58
CA PHE A 89 26.94 -9.41 12.19
C PHE A 89 26.54 -8.30 11.23
N ASP A 90 25.56 -7.44 11.57
CA ASP A 90 25.15 -6.33 10.74
C ASP A 90 26.27 -5.29 10.57
N ASN A 91 27.09 -5.06 11.60
CA ASN A 91 28.26 -4.18 11.52
C ASN A 91 29.39 -4.73 10.63
N VAL A 92 29.56 -6.06 10.57
CA VAL A 92 30.56 -6.70 9.70
C VAL A 92 30.10 -6.69 8.24
N ILE A 93 28.84 -6.94 7.99
CA ILE A 93 28.26 -6.88 6.62
C ILE A 93 28.23 -5.45 6.10
N GLY A 94 27.83 -4.47 6.92
CA GLY A 94 27.85 -3.05 6.55
C GLY A 94 29.24 -2.53 6.21
N SER A 95 30.28 -2.94 6.98
CA SER A 95 31.69 -2.60 6.72
C SER A 95 32.26 -3.29 5.46
N ALA A 96 31.82 -4.50 5.13
CA ALA A 96 32.23 -5.20 3.92
C ALA A 96 31.60 -4.54 2.66
N TYR A 97 30.35 -4.10 2.72
CA TYR A 97 29.67 -3.42 1.60
C TYR A 97 30.27 -2.03 1.32
N THR A 98 30.66 -1.27 2.33
CA THR A 98 31.35 0.03 2.16
C THR A 98 32.74 -0.13 1.58
N ASN A 99 33.49 -1.16 1.95
CA ASN A 99 34.81 -1.42 1.38
C ASN A 99 34.76 -1.91 -0.07
N ILE A 100 33.78 -2.70 -0.46
CA ILE A 100 33.59 -3.17 -1.85
C ILE A 100 33.24 -1.99 -2.76
N ASN A 101 32.37 -1.08 -2.35
CA ASN A 101 32.00 0.09 -3.13
C ASN A 101 33.17 1.09 -3.31
N ASN A 102 34.04 1.23 -2.31
CA ASN A 102 35.24 2.07 -2.39
C ASN A 102 36.33 1.47 -3.28
N VAL A 103 36.45 0.15 -3.40
CA VAL A 103 37.41 -0.51 -4.28
C VAL A 103 36.93 -0.51 -5.73
N VAL A 104 35.64 -0.69 -5.97
CA VAL A 104 35.04 -0.62 -7.31
C VAL A 104 35.02 0.81 -7.83
N GLY A 105 34.70 1.80 -7.01
CA GLY A 105 34.70 3.22 -7.42
C GLY A 105 36.08 3.78 -7.79
N ARG A 106 37.15 3.31 -7.17
CA ARG A 106 38.52 3.78 -7.49
C ARG A 106 39.12 3.18 -8.76
N ARG A 107 38.63 2.08 -9.26
CA ARG A 107 39.12 1.46 -10.53
C ARG A 107 38.48 2.06 -11.78
N PHE A 108 37.35 2.76 -11.68
CA PHE A 108 36.68 3.35 -12.83
C PHE A 108 37.14 4.80 -13.18
N VAL A 109 37.85 5.49 -12.29
CA VAL A 109 38.26 6.89 -12.50
C VAL A 109 39.59 7.03 -13.22
N TYR A 110 40.38 5.96 -13.44
CA TYR A 110 41.74 6.07 -14.03
C TYR A 110 41.86 5.63 -15.50
N LYS A 111 40.74 5.51 -16.25
CA LYS A 111 40.83 5.10 -17.66
C LYS A 111 40.07 5.97 -18.67
N ALA A 112 39.90 7.25 -18.37
CA ALA A 112 39.28 8.20 -19.27
C ALA A 112 40.18 9.42 -19.52
N SER A 113 41.41 9.21 -19.93
CA SER A 113 42.21 10.25 -20.57
C SER A 113 43.40 9.61 -21.33
N SER A 114 43.21 9.38 -22.59
CA SER A 114 44.12 9.47 -23.73
C SER A 114 43.73 8.47 -24.82
N GLU A 115 43.42 9.01 -25.92
CA GLU A 115 43.73 8.69 -27.30
C GLU A 115 42.55 8.87 -28.24
N VAL A 116 42.61 9.99 -28.91
CA VAL A 116 41.93 10.26 -30.18
C VAL A 116 42.83 9.68 -31.27
N LEU A 117 42.32 8.81 -32.16
CA LEU A 117 42.44 8.85 -33.62
C LEU A 117 42.08 7.49 -34.27
N SER A 118 41.22 7.62 -35.24
CA SER A 118 41.07 6.94 -36.52
C SER A 118 40.56 5.50 -36.64
N GLU A 119 39.42 5.47 -37.30
CA GLU A 119 38.99 4.64 -38.46
C GLU A 119 38.35 3.25 -38.23
N ARG A 120 37.13 3.21 -38.75
CA ARG A 120 36.41 2.09 -39.40
C ARG A 120 35.95 0.89 -38.58
N GLY A 121 34.67 0.97 -38.25
CA GLY A 121 33.72 -0.12 -38.57
C GLY A 121 33.86 -1.44 -37.85
N LYS A 122 33.12 -1.56 -36.71
CA LYS A 122 32.36 -2.75 -36.36
C LYS A 122 31.54 -2.43 -35.10
N ASN A 123 30.21 -2.65 -35.17
CA ASN A 123 29.26 -2.45 -34.07
C ASN A 123 29.64 -3.28 -32.85
N VAL A 124 29.98 -2.61 -31.73
CA VAL A 124 30.04 -3.20 -30.40
C VAL A 124 28.97 -2.50 -29.57
N VAL A 125 27.91 -3.23 -29.24
CA VAL A 125 26.83 -2.79 -28.32
C VAL A 125 27.44 -2.66 -26.93
N THR A 126 27.51 -1.45 -26.39
CA THR A 126 28.01 -1.17 -25.04
C THR A 126 26.89 -1.18 -24.02
N ASN A 127 27.17 -1.68 -22.80
CA ASN A 127 26.23 -1.85 -21.66
C ASN A 127 25.45 -0.59 -21.22
N GLY A 128 25.68 0.58 -21.79
CA GLY A 128 24.89 1.79 -21.52
C GLY A 128 23.54 1.83 -22.24
N GLN A 129 23.35 1.01 -23.28
CA GLN A 129 22.08 0.95 -24.02
C GLN A 129 21.01 0.09 -23.36
N LEU A 130 21.38 -0.88 -22.52
CA LEU A 130 20.39 -1.75 -21.83
C LEU A 130 19.60 -0.99 -20.76
N GLN A 131 20.18 -0.06 -20.02
CA GLN A 131 19.45 0.74 -19.02
C GLN A 131 18.50 1.77 -19.65
N ASN A 132 18.87 2.34 -20.80
CA ASN A 132 18.00 3.25 -21.55
C ASN A 132 16.87 2.52 -22.30
N PHE A 133 17.06 1.25 -22.69
CA PHE A 133 16.01 0.44 -23.32
C PHE A 133 14.92 0.02 -22.34
N SER A 134 15.24 -0.27 -21.08
CA SER A 134 14.24 -0.66 -20.07
C SER A 134 13.32 0.51 -19.70
N SER A 135 13.86 1.71 -19.44
CA SER A 135 13.04 2.89 -19.12
C SER A 135 12.18 3.35 -20.30
N SER A 136 12.67 3.26 -21.54
CA SER A 136 11.88 3.54 -22.74
C SER A 136 10.77 2.52 -22.96
N SER A 137 10.98 1.24 -22.59
CA SER A 137 9.98 0.18 -22.70
C SER A 137 8.84 0.34 -21.66
N TYR A 138 9.15 0.79 -20.44
CA TYR A 138 8.14 1.03 -19.41
C TYR A 138 7.27 2.24 -19.74
N GLU A 139 7.85 3.35 -20.17
CA GLU A 139 7.10 4.54 -20.60
C GLU A 139 6.24 4.23 -21.83
N ALA A 140 6.71 3.42 -22.77
CA ALA A 140 5.90 2.96 -23.91
C ALA A 140 4.68 2.12 -23.45
N ALA A 141 4.84 1.24 -22.45
CA ALA A 141 3.73 0.51 -21.86
C ALA A 141 2.72 1.46 -21.17
N MET A 142 3.21 2.50 -20.45
CA MET A 142 2.33 3.51 -19.84
C MET A 142 1.57 4.34 -20.89
N GLU A 143 2.17 4.65 -22.02
CA GLU A 143 1.49 5.32 -23.14
C GLU A 143 0.41 4.43 -23.75
N LYS A 144 0.71 3.16 -23.99
CA LYS A 144 -0.26 2.17 -24.46
C LYS A 144 -1.42 2.02 -23.47
N LEU A 145 -1.16 1.90 -22.16
CA LEU A 145 -2.22 1.89 -21.15
C LEU A 145 -3.05 3.17 -21.16
N SER A 146 -2.41 4.32 -21.33
CA SER A 146 -3.11 5.61 -21.38
C SER A 146 -4.04 5.71 -22.60
N SER A 147 -3.69 5.08 -23.73
CA SER A 147 -4.56 5.02 -24.92
C SER A 147 -5.85 4.24 -24.68
N LEU A 148 -5.87 3.32 -23.70
CA LEU A 148 -7.05 2.55 -23.32
C LEU A 148 -8.02 3.30 -22.39
N ILE A 149 -7.67 4.52 -21.95
CA ILE A 149 -8.55 5.35 -21.13
C ILE A 149 -9.70 5.87 -22.02
N THR A 150 -10.86 5.28 -21.86
CA THR A 150 -12.07 5.74 -22.55
C THR A 150 -12.63 6.96 -21.83
N ARG A 151 -12.75 8.09 -22.54
CA ARG A 151 -13.41 9.29 -22.04
C ARG A 151 -14.91 9.08 -22.10
N GLN A 152 -15.51 8.56 -21.05
CA GLN A 152 -16.97 8.58 -20.91
C GLN A 152 -17.41 9.97 -20.44
N ARG A 153 -18.38 10.56 -21.13
CA ARG A 153 -19.07 11.73 -20.60
C ARG A 153 -19.89 11.32 -19.37
N ARG A 154 -19.84 12.14 -18.34
CA ARG A 154 -20.60 11.92 -17.09
C ARG A 154 -22.09 11.77 -17.44
N GLY A 155 -22.73 10.70 -16.95
CA GLY A 155 -24.14 10.41 -17.21
C GLY A 155 -24.40 9.50 -18.43
N GLU A 156 -23.43 9.26 -19.30
CA GLU A 156 -23.57 8.22 -20.31
C GLU A 156 -23.36 6.85 -19.64
N LYS A 157 -24.44 6.06 -19.56
CA LYS A 157 -24.32 4.65 -19.17
C LYS A 157 -23.49 3.95 -20.25
N PRO A 158 -22.38 3.27 -19.89
CA PRO A 158 -21.66 2.48 -20.88
C PRO A 158 -22.61 1.47 -21.50
N PRO A 159 -22.45 1.12 -22.79
CA PRO A 159 -23.18 0.03 -23.37
C PRO A 159 -22.87 -1.24 -22.58
N VAL A 160 -23.79 -1.63 -21.70
CA VAL A 160 -23.63 -2.78 -20.78
C VAL A 160 -23.71 -4.10 -21.59
N ALA A 161 -24.30 -4.06 -22.78
CA ALA A 161 -24.43 -5.21 -23.66
C ALA A 161 -23.06 -5.86 -23.93
N ASN A 162 -22.91 -7.10 -23.50
CA ASN A 162 -21.80 -8.01 -23.82
C ASN A 162 -20.42 -7.71 -23.17
N LYS A 163 -20.34 -6.92 -22.06
CA LYS A 163 -19.05 -6.65 -21.42
C LYS A 163 -18.38 -7.93 -20.90
N LEU A 164 -19.10 -8.79 -20.20
CA LEU A 164 -18.54 -10.05 -19.66
C LEU A 164 -18.28 -11.08 -20.77
N GLU A 165 -19.09 -11.08 -21.83
CA GLU A 165 -18.82 -11.91 -23.01
C GLU A 165 -17.51 -11.49 -23.69
N LYS A 166 -17.29 -10.17 -23.87
CA LYS A 166 -16.01 -9.66 -24.38
C LYS A 166 -14.84 -10.05 -23.49
N MET A 167 -15.00 -9.96 -22.15
CA MET A 167 -13.98 -10.41 -21.22
C MET A 167 -13.64 -11.90 -21.42
N SER A 168 -14.66 -12.76 -21.60
CA SER A 168 -14.43 -14.19 -21.90
C SER A 168 -13.71 -14.37 -23.23
N MET A 169 -14.05 -13.58 -24.26
CA MET A 169 -13.35 -13.64 -25.56
C MET A 169 -11.87 -13.24 -25.44
N TYR A 170 -11.55 -12.17 -24.68
CA TYR A 170 -10.16 -11.79 -24.45
C TYR A 170 -9.37 -12.88 -23.70
N LEU A 171 -9.97 -13.49 -22.68
CA LEU A 171 -9.34 -14.59 -21.95
C LEU A 171 -9.09 -15.79 -22.86
N LYS A 172 -10.02 -16.09 -23.76
CA LYS A 172 -9.88 -17.16 -24.77
C LYS A 172 -8.73 -16.87 -25.75
N ILE A 173 -8.60 -15.63 -26.24
CA ILE A 173 -7.49 -15.21 -27.12
C ILE A 173 -6.15 -15.45 -26.44
N LEU A 174 -6.07 -15.20 -25.12
CA LEU A 174 -4.85 -15.38 -24.33
C LEU A 174 -4.64 -16.82 -23.85
N GLY A 175 -5.60 -17.72 -24.04
CA GLY A 175 -5.54 -19.11 -23.58
C GLY A 175 -5.62 -19.28 -22.06
N LEU A 176 -6.27 -18.32 -21.35
CA LEU A 176 -6.32 -18.28 -19.89
C LEU A 176 -7.60 -18.92 -19.30
N GLU A 177 -8.59 -19.34 -20.09
CA GLU A 177 -9.90 -19.78 -19.59
C GLU A 177 -9.82 -20.99 -18.67
N GLU A 178 -9.03 -22.01 -19.04
CA GLU A 178 -8.90 -23.25 -18.25
C GLU A 178 -8.13 -23.02 -16.97
N ASP A 179 -7.04 -22.25 -17.03
CA ASP A 179 -6.20 -21.99 -15.87
C ASP A 179 -6.88 -21.06 -14.86
N MET A 180 -7.74 -20.14 -15.31
CA MET A 180 -8.58 -19.33 -14.40
C MET A 180 -9.48 -20.20 -13.50
N ASN A 181 -10.00 -21.30 -14.00
CA ASN A 181 -10.83 -22.22 -13.21
C ASN A 181 -10.04 -22.94 -12.12
N ARG A 182 -8.72 -22.95 -12.21
CA ARG A 182 -7.82 -23.54 -11.19
C ARG A 182 -7.39 -22.53 -10.12
N LEU A 183 -7.60 -21.24 -10.35
CA LEU A 183 -7.29 -20.20 -9.37
C LEU A 183 -8.30 -20.26 -8.21
N ASN A 184 -7.80 -20.43 -6.98
CA ASN A 184 -8.62 -20.35 -5.77
C ASN A 184 -8.86 -18.89 -5.41
N ILE A 185 -9.97 -18.31 -5.86
CA ILE A 185 -10.21 -16.87 -5.82
C ILE A 185 -11.05 -16.46 -4.60
N ILE A 186 -10.58 -15.44 -3.87
CA ILE A 186 -11.38 -14.61 -2.96
C ILE A 186 -11.85 -13.38 -3.73
N HIS A 187 -13.16 -13.21 -3.95
CA HIS A 187 -13.72 -12.11 -4.73
C HIS A 187 -14.44 -11.12 -3.83
N VAL A 188 -14.00 -9.85 -3.80
CA VAL A 188 -14.44 -8.85 -2.81
C VAL A 188 -15.09 -7.65 -3.50
N ALA A 189 -16.40 -7.43 -3.23
CA ALA A 189 -17.15 -6.24 -3.61
C ALA A 189 -17.45 -5.35 -2.38
N GLY A 190 -18.00 -4.17 -2.60
CA GLY A 190 -18.41 -3.24 -1.55
C GLY A 190 -18.26 -1.78 -1.97
N THR A 191 -18.66 -0.86 -1.11
CA THR A 191 -18.45 0.58 -1.35
C THR A 191 -17.14 1.04 -0.73
N LYS A 192 -16.96 0.82 0.56
CA LYS A 192 -15.74 1.19 1.31
C LYS A 192 -15.13 -0.07 1.95
N GLY A 193 -13.78 -0.11 2.02
CA GLY A 193 -13.07 -1.20 2.68
C GLY A 193 -12.63 -2.36 1.78
N LYS A 194 -13.02 -2.43 0.50
CA LYS A 194 -12.66 -3.53 -0.42
C LYS A 194 -11.15 -3.82 -0.42
N GLY A 195 -10.33 -2.84 -0.82
CA GLY A 195 -8.89 -3.00 -0.88
C GLY A 195 -8.27 -3.33 0.48
N SER A 196 -8.73 -2.70 1.58
CA SER A 196 -8.25 -3.04 2.93
C SER A 196 -8.54 -4.49 3.30
N THR A 197 -9.76 -4.99 3.00
CA THR A 197 -10.12 -6.39 3.21
C THR A 197 -9.26 -7.32 2.36
N CYS A 198 -9.03 -6.99 1.07
CA CYS A 198 -8.16 -7.77 0.20
C CYS A 198 -6.72 -7.86 0.75
N ILE A 199 -6.17 -6.74 1.23
CA ILE A 199 -4.82 -6.71 1.81
C ILE A 199 -4.74 -7.46 3.13
N PHE A 200 -5.79 -7.42 3.97
CA PHE A 200 -5.85 -8.26 5.17
C PHE A 200 -5.92 -9.76 4.81
N CYS A 201 -6.75 -10.15 3.82
CA CYS A 201 -6.81 -11.53 3.35
C CYS A 201 -5.44 -12.02 2.86
N GLU A 202 -4.77 -11.22 2.02
CA GLU A 202 -3.43 -11.51 1.52
C GLU A 202 -2.46 -11.74 2.68
N ALA A 203 -2.36 -10.76 3.60
CA ALA A 203 -1.41 -10.84 4.69
C ALA A 203 -1.67 -12.04 5.62
N ILE A 204 -2.94 -12.39 5.88
CA ILE A 204 -3.32 -13.58 6.62
C ILE A 204 -2.85 -14.84 5.90
N LEU A 205 -3.20 -14.99 4.62
CA LEU A 205 -2.87 -16.20 3.85
C LEU A 205 -1.37 -16.37 3.67
N ARG A 206 -0.65 -15.28 3.44
CA ARG A 206 0.82 -15.29 3.34
C ARG A 206 1.49 -15.71 4.66
N GLU A 207 0.99 -15.25 5.82
CA GLU A 207 1.47 -15.72 7.12
C GLU A 207 1.14 -17.21 7.37
N CYS A 208 0.10 -17.74 6.71
CA CYS A 208 -0.21 -19.16 6.70
C CYS A 208 0.66 -19.98 5.71
N GLY A 209 1.64 -19.35 5.03
CA GLY A 209 2.53 -20.01 4.07
C GLY A 209 1.93 -20.23 2.67
N ILE A 210 0.83 -19.55 2.34
CA ILE A 210 0.15 -19.62 1.05
C ILE A 210 0.77 -18.57 0.11
N ARG A 211 1.12 -18.97 -1.13
CA ARG A 211 1.59 -18.06 -2.16
C ARG A 211 0.41 -17.23 -2.68
N THR A 212 0.50 -15.91 -2.52
CA THR A 212 -0.65 -15.02 -2.74
C THR A 212 -0.46 -14.10 -3.95
N GLY A 213 -1.57 -13.86 -4.67
CA GLY A 213 -1.71 -12.79 -5.66
C GLY A 213 -2.84 -11.85 -5.25
N VAL A 214 -2.63 -10.53 -5.34
CA VAL A 214 -3.67 -9.53 -5.02
C VAL A 214 -3.85 -8.56 -6.17
N PHE A 215 -5.10 -8.35 -6.58
CA PHE A 215 -5.49 -7.29 -7.51
C PHE A 215 -6.36 -6.26 -6.82
N THR A 216 -5.88 -5.01 -6.74
CA THR A 216 -6.59 -3.89 -6.11
C THR A 216 -6.69 -2.68 -7.03
N SER A 217 -7.63 -1.76 -6.75
CA SER A 217 -7.83 -0.55 -7.53
C SER A 217 -8.40 0.62 -6.69
N PRO A 218 -8.03 1.88 -7.05
CA PRO A 218 -6.98 2.29 -7.98
C PRO A 218 -5.57 2.18 -7.36
N HIS A 219 -4.51 2.36 -8.15
CA HIS A 219 -3.16 2.60 -7.67
C HIS A 219 -2.98 4.05 -7.19
N LEU A 220 -1.94 4.32 -6.41
CA LEU A 220 -1.59 5.66 -5.94
C LEU A 220 -0.55 6.35 -6.83
N ILE A 221 0.56 5.69 -7.08
CA ILE A 221 1.73 6.25 -7.78
C ILE A 221 2.02 5.47 -9.06
N ASP A 222 2.06 4.14 -8.98
CA ASP A 222 2.50 3.26 -10.05
C ASP A 222 1.45 2.18 -10.32
N VAL A 223 1.20 1.87 -11.59
CA VAL A 223 0.20 0.86 -11.99
C VAL A 223 0.50 -0.52 -11.42
N ARG A 224 1.77 -0.85 -11.14
CA ARG A 224 2.22 -2.11 -10.58
C ARG A 224 1.69 -2.36 -9.15
N GLU A 225 1.35 -1.30 -8.40
CA GLU A 225 0.70 -1.41 -7.08
C GLU A 225 -0.62 -2.21 -7.12
N ARG A 226 -1.24 -2.33 -8.32
CA ARG A 226 -2.45 -3.13 -8.50
C ARG A 226 -2.21 -4.63 -8.49
N PHE A 227 -0.96 -5.06 -8.69
CA PHE A 227 -0.55 -6.45 -8.85
C PHE A 227 0.52 -6.80 -7.83
N ARG A 228 0.12 -7.47 -6.76
CA ARG A 228 1.04 -7.88 -5.70
C ARG A 228 1.17 -9.38 -5.68
N ILE A 229 2.41 -9.85 -5.51
CA ILE A 229 2.73 -11.26 -5.26
C ILE A 229 3.40 -11.33 -3.89
N ASP A 230 2.87 -12.14 -3.00
CA ASP A 230 3.37 -12.31 -1.62
C ASP A 230 3.57 -10.97 -0.89
N GLY A 231 2.61 -10.03 -1.06
CA GLY A 231 2.59 -8.72 -0.43
C GLY A 231 3.50 -7.67 -1.06
N ILE A 232 4.23 -8.00 -2.14
CA ILE A 232 5.16 -7.10 -2.84
C ILE A 232 4.63 -6.77 -4.23
N ASP A 233 4.71 -5.49 -4.62
CA ASP A 233 4.33 -5.06 -5.96
C ASP A 233 5.19 -5.79 -7.00
N ILE A 234 4.58 -6.21 -8.12
CA ILE A 234 5.28 -6.91 -9.19
C ILE A 234 6.49 -6.10 -9.70
N SER A 235 7.61 -6.76 -9.99
CA SER A 235 8.78 -6.10 -10.56
C SER A 235 8.50 -5.52 -11.95
N GLU A 236 9.25 -4.51 -12.34
CA GLU A 236 9.08 -3.86 -13.64
C GLU A 236 9.29 -4.83 -14.80
N ASP A 237 10.33 -5.67 -14.71
CA ASP A 237 10.66 -6.65 -15.75
C ASP A 237 9.53 -7.65 -15.96
N LYS A 238 8.99 -8.25 -14.88
CA LYS A 238 7.87 -9.19 -14.97
C LYS A 238 6.58 -8.51 -15.45
N PHE A 239 6.33 -7.28 -14.98
CA PHE A 239 5.19 -6.50 -15.47
C PHE A 239 5.27 -6.28 -16.96
N LEU A 240 6.42 -5.86 -17.49
CA LEU A 240 6.63 -5.63 -18.91
C LEU A 240 6.52 -6.92 -19.73
N GLU A 241 7.07 -8.03 -19.25
CA GLU A 241 6.96 -9.34 -19.89
C GLU A 241 5.49 -9.73 -20.10
N TYR A 242 4.69 -9.71 -19.02
CA TYR A 242 3.27 -10.10 -19.09
C TYR A 242 2.41 -9.07 -19.81
N PHE A 243 2.74 -7.79 -19.67
CA PHE A 243 2.05 -6.70 -20.37
C PHE A 243 2.17 -6.87 -21.88
N TRP A 244 3.39 -7.03 -22.40
CA TRP A 244 3.61 -7.12 -23.85
C TRP A 244 3.10 -8.45 -24.42
N ASP A 245 3.16 -9.55 -23.68
CA ASP A 245 2.54 -10.81 -24.10
C ASP A 245 1.01 -10.63 -24.27
N CYS A 246 0.34 -10.02 -23.29
CA CYS A 246 -1.10 -9.73 -23.39
C CYS A 246 -1.42 -8.70 -24.51
N TRP A 247 -0.65 -7.61 -24.55
CA TRP A 247 -0.88 -6.51 -25.50
C TRP A 247 -0.80 -6.99 -26.93
N ASN A 248 0.29 -7.63 -27.31
CA ASN A 248 0.54 -8.05 -28.68
C ASN A 248 -0.50 -9.06 -29.18
N LYS A 249 -0.85 -10.05 -28.34
CA LYS A 249 -1.88 -11.05 -28.70
C LYS A 249 -3.27 -10.44 -28.88
N LEU A 250 -3.65 -9.49 -28.02
CA LEU A 250 -4.95 -8.82 -28.10
C LEU A 250 -5.00 -7.81 -29.27
N GLU A 251 -3.91 -7.07 -29.50
CA GLU A 251 -3.82 -6.10 -30.61
C GLU A 251 -3.87 -6.83 -31.97
N GLU A 252 -3.19 -8.00 -32.11
CA GLU A 252 -3.24 -8.84 -33.34
C GLU A 252 -4.66 -9.33 -33.66
N LYS A 253 -5.46 -9.64 -32.64
CA LYS A 253 -6.83 -10.18 -32.79
C LYS A 253 -7.91 -9.12 -32.68
N ALA A 254 -7.53 -7.84 -32.51
CA ALA A 254 -8.50 -6.76 -32.42
C ALA A 254 -9.29 -6.55 -33.71
N THR A 255 -10.60 -6.37 -33.57
CA THR A 255 -11.54 -6.08 -34.67
C THR A 255 -12.53 -4.98 -34.27
N GLU A 256 -13.35 -4.48 -35.16
CA GLU A 256 -14.40 -3.52 -34.82
C GLU A 256 -15.40 -4.09 -33.79
N GLN A 257 -15.73 -5.40 -33.87
CA GLN A 257 -16.63 -6.06 -32.93
C GLN A 257 -15.98 -6.37 -31.61
N LEU A 258 -14.68 -6.66 -31.62
CA LEU A 258 -13.86 -6.92 -30.42
C LEU A 258 -12.61 -6.01 -30.44
N PRO A 259 -12.77 -4.70 -30.15
CA PRO A 259 -11.63 -3.77 -30.07
C PRO A 259 -10.74 -4.07 -28.88
N MET A 260 -9.57 -3.41 -28.79
CA MET A 260 -8.75 -3.48 -27.59
C MET A 260 -9.57 -3.18 -26.33
N PRO A 261 -9.38 -3.96 -25.25
CA PRO A 261 -10.17 -3.77 -24.01
C PRO A 261 -9.87 -2.40 -23.37
N PRO A 262 -10.89 -1.69 -22.86
CA PRO A 262 -10.68 -0.48 -22.05
C PRO A 262 -9.76 -0.74 -20.86
N LEU A 263 -9.11 0.31 -20.34
CA LEU A 263 -8.05 0.23 -19.35
C LEU A 263 -8.33 -0.76 -18.21
N PHE A 264 -9.47 -0.65 -17.52
CA PHE A 264 -9.76 -1.52 -16.38
C PHE A 264 -9.98 -2.98 -16.79
N GLN A 265 -10.59 -3.22 -17.97
CA GLN A 265 -10.72 -4.57 -18.52
C GLN A 265 -9.34 -5.18 -18.84
N PHE A 266 -8.46 -4.41 -19.48
CA PHE A 266 -7.10 -4.84 -19.77
C PHE A 266 -6.31 -5.17 -18.49
N LEU A 267 -6.37 -4.31 -17.48
CA LEU A 267 -5.70 -4.54 -16.20
C LEU A 267 -6.27 -5.76 -15.45
N THR A 268 -7.56 -6.02 -15.56
CA THR A 268 -8.21 -7.23 -15.01
C THR A 268 -7.68 -8.49 -15.70
N ILE A 269 -7.60 -8.49 -17.03
CA ILE A 269 -7.05 -9.59 -17.83
C ILE A 269 -5.57 -9.81 -17.44
N LEU A 270 -4.80 -8.74 -17.37
CA LEU A 270 -3.39 -8.79 -16.99
C LEU A 270 -3.18 -9.36 -15.57
N SER A 271 -4.10 -9.09 -14.62
CA SER A 271 -4.03 -9.68 -13.29
C SER A 271 -4.14 -11.20 -13.31
N PHE A 272 -5.04 -11.75 -14.10
CA PHE A 272 -5.17 -13.20 -14.28
C PHE A 272 -3.94 -13.80 -14.95
N LYS A 273 -3.42 -13.16 -16.01
CA LYS A 273 -2.17 -13.58 -16.65
C LYS A 273 -1.01 -13.63 -15.66
N ILE A 274 -0.83 -12.60 -14.85
CA ILE A 274 0.21 -12.53 -13.84
C ILE A 274 0.05 -13.66 -12.81
N PHE A 275 -1.14 -13.84 -12.23
CA PHE A 275 -1.35 -14.80 -11.15
C PHE A 275 -1.21 -16.24 -11.62
N ILE A 276 -1.67 -16.57 -12.83
CA ILE A 276 -1.46 -17.87 -13.45
C ILE A 276 0.04 -18.11 -13.72
N SER A 277 0.72 -17.12 -14.32
CA SER A 277 2.16 -17.25 -14.64
C SER A 277 3.04 -17.32 -13.40
N GLU A 278 2.70 -16.61 -12.33
CA GLU A 278 3.38 -16.65 -11.04
C GLU A 278 2.98 -17.85 -10.16
N GLN A 279 2.01 -18.67 -10.61
CA GLN A 279 1.56 -19.88 -9.92
C GLN A 279 1.12 -19.59 -8.47
N VAL A 280 0.28 -18.58 -8.27
CA VAL A 280 -0.24 -18.25 -6.95
C VAL A 280 -1.24 -19.32 -6.50
N ASP A 281 -1.21 -19.70 -5.21
CA ASP A 281 -2.18 -20.63 -4.61
C ASP A 281 -3.52 -19.94 -4.35
N ALA A 282 -3.47 -18.68 -3.94
CA ALA A 282 -4.62 -17.83 -3.65
C ALA A 282 -4.59 -16.53 -4.46
N ALA A 283 -5.67 -16.23 -5.17
CA ALA A 283 -5.86 -14.94 -5.83
C ALA A 283 -6.95 -14.13 -5.11
N VAL A 284 -6.60 -12.95 -4.59
CA VAL A 284 -7.53 -12.03 -3.92
C VAL A 284 -7.86 -10.90 -4.87
N ILE A 285 -9.12 -10.82 -5.32
CA ILE A 285 -9.56 -9.92 -6.40
C ILE A 285 -10.53 -8.89 -5.86
N GLU A 286 -10.16 -7.61 -5.94
CA GLU A 286 -11.04 -6.48 -5.66
C GLU A 286 -11.88 -6.13 -6.89
N VAL A 287 -13.20 -6.02 -6.70
CA VAL A 287 -14.16 -5.47 -7.71
C VAL A 287 -13.86 -3.99 -7.94
N GLY A 288 -13.76 -3.57 -9.19
CA GLY A 288 -13.52 -2.16 -9.53
C GLY A 288 -14.73 -1.28 -9.23
N LEU A 289 -15.86 -1.55 -9.86
CA LEU A 289 -17.09 -0.77 -9.72
C LEU A 289 -18.33 -1.66 -9.78
N GLY A 290 -19.22 -1.50 -8.78
CA GLY A 290 -20.46 -2.29 -8.73
C GLY A 290 -20.18 -3.74 -8.34
N GLY A 291 -20.48 -4.66 -9.23
CA GLY A 291 -20.31 -6.10 -9.08
C GLY A 291 -20.83 -6.85 -10.30
N THR A 292 -22.16 -6.79 -10.57
CA THR A 292 -22.81 -7.52 -11.65
C THR A 292 -22.10 -7.36 -13.01
N ASP A 293 -21.81 -6.12 -13.40
CA ASP A 293 -21.21 -5.77 -14.68
C ASP A 293 -19.71 -5.43 -14.56
N ASP A 294 -19.09 -5.73 -13.42
CA ASP A 294 -17.67 -5.49 -13.26
C ASP A 294 -16.84 -6.48 -14.09
N SER A 295 -15.70 -6.03 -14.60
CA SER A 295 -14.83 -6.88 -15.43
C SER A 295 -14.35 -8.12 -14.68
N THR A 296 -14.17 -8.00 -13.35
CA THR A 296 -13.75 -9.11 -12.48
C THR A 296 -14.85 -10.18 -12.34
N ASN A 297 -16.12 -9.84 -12.65
CA ASN A 297 -17.24 -10.79 -12.52
C ASN A 297 -17.29 -11.87 -13.63
N VAL A 298 -16.32 -11.86 -14.54
CA VAL A 298 -16.01 -12.96 -15.45
C VAL A 298 -15.60 -14.22 -14.70
N ILE A 299 -15.20 -14.12 -13.44
CA ILE A 299 -14.94 -15.23 -12.53
C ILE A 299 -16.22 -16.02 -12.32
N LYS A 300 -16.22 -17.29 -12.76
CA LYS A 300 -17.40 -18.16 -12.70
C LYS A 300 -17.59 -18.82 -11.34
N GLU A 301 -16.49 -19.31 -10.73
CA GLU A 301 -16.49 -20.11 -9.52
C GLU A 301 -15.40 -19.60 -8.54
N PRO A 302 -15.63 -18.47 -7.84
CA PRO A 302 -14.71 -18.07 -6.79
C PRO A 302 -14.78 -19.07 -5.60
N THR A 303 -13.70 -19.22 -4.85
CA THR A 303 -13.70 -20.05 -3.64
C THR A 303 -14.63 -19.46 -2.57
N VAL A 304 -14.65 -18.12 -2.45
CA VAL A 304 -15.50 -17.40 -1.49
C VAL A 304 -15.73 -15.96 -1.98
N CYS A 305 -16.89 -15.38 -1.67
CA CYS A 305 -17.23 -14.00 -1.96
C CYS A 305 -17.32 -13.16 -0.68
N GLY A 306 -16.93 -11.87 -0.76
CA GLY A 306 -17.07 -10.90 0.33
C GLY A 306 -17.74 -9.61 -0.10
N ILE A 307 -18.65 -9.08 0.74
CA ILE A 307 -19.21 -7.74 0.57
C ILE A 307 -18.83 -6.88 1.78
N THR A 308 -18.02 -5.85 1.55
CA THR A 308 -17.62 -4.87 2.57
C THR A 308 -18.73 -3.84 2.80
N SER A 309 -18.52 -2.87 3.70
CA SER A 309 -19.50 -1.83 4.01
C SER A 309 -20.04 -1.12 2.77
N LEU A 310 -21.36 -1.00 2.70
CA LEU A 310 -22.09 -0.33 1.65
C LEU A 310 -22.44 1.11 2.06
N GLY A 311 -22.55 1.99 1.07
CA GLY A 311 -22.90 3.39 1.23
C GLY A 311 -23.15 4.02 -0.14
N MET A 312 -23.62 5.26 -0.14
CA MET A 312 -23.94 6.02 -1.36
C MET A 312 -22.64 6.46 -2.04
N ASP A 313 -22.33 5.85 -3.17
CA ASP A 313 -21.22 6.21 -4.06
C ASP A 313 -21.53 5.75 -5.49
N HIS A 314 -21.02 6.46 -6.50
CA HIS A 314 -21.26 6.19 -7.92
C HIS A 314 -22.74 6.08 -8.27
N THR A 315 -23.57 6.95 -7.71
CA THR A 315 -25.02 6.91 -7.84
C THR A 315 -25.49 7.10 -9.27
N GLU A 316 -24.73 7.80 -10.10
CA GLU A 316 -24.96 7.98 -11.53
C GLU A 316 -24.92 6.68 -12.33
N ILE A 317 -24.25 5.64 -11.82
CA ILE A 317 -24.09 4.33 -12.48
C ILE A 317 -24.86 3.24 -11.74
N LEU A 318 -24.74 3.19 -10.41
CA LEU A 318 -25.24 2.11 -9.57
C LEU A 318 -26.66 2.34 -9.05
N GLY A 319 -27.23 3.53 -9.32
CA GLY A 319 -28.55 3.91 -8.82
C GLY A 319 -28.49 4.80 -7.58
N ASP A 320 -29.61 5.44 -7.28
CA ASP A 320 -29.77 6.49 -6.30
C ASP A 320 -30.31 6.00 -4.94
N THR A 321 -30.48 4.69 -4.77
CA THR A 321 -30.83 4.04 -3.51
C THR A 321 -29.75 3.04 -3.06
N LEU A 322 -29.70 2.80 -1.76
CA LEU A 322 -28.75 1.85 -1.18
C LEU A 322 -29.08 0.41 -1.62
N GLY A 323 -30.36 0.10 -1.79
CA GLY A 323 -30.83 -1.22 -2.30
C GLY A 323 -30.34 -1.49 -3.72
N GLN A 324 -30.40 -0.50 -4.64
CA GLN A 324 -29.85 -0.64 -5.99
C GLN A 324 -28.33 -0.88 -5.97
N ILE A 325 -27.60 -0.12 -5.14
CA ILE A 325 -26.15 -0.29 -4.97
C ILE A 325 -25.86 -1.70 -4.41
N ALA A 326 -26.65 -2.19 -3.43
CA ALA A 326 -26.51 -3.52 -2.85
C ALA A 326 -26.75 -4.60 -3.89
N SER A 327 -27.79 -4.45 -4.76
CA SER A 327 -28.10 -5.38 -5.83
C SER A 327 -26.94 -5.53 -6.84
N HIS A 328 -26.34 -4.41 -7.28
CA HIS A 328 -25.17 -4.45 -8.14
C HIS A 328 -23.98 -5.20 -7.48
N LYS A 329 -23.76 -4.98 -6.18
CA LYS A 329 -22.61 -5.59 -5.48
C LYS A 329 -22.84 -7.07 -5.17
N ALA A 330 -24.06 -7.46 -4.79
CA ALA A 330 -24.45 -8.85 -4.63
C ALA A 330 -24.44 -9.67 -5.94
N GLY A 331 -24.29 -8.99 -7.09
CA GLY A 331 -24.10 -9.63 -8.40
C GLY A 331 -22.82 -10.45 -8.53
N ILE A 332 -21.86 -10.35 -7.59
CA ILE A 332 -20.69 -11.25 -7.56
C ILE A 332 -21.01 -12.62 -6.98
N PHE A 333 -22.15 -12.80 -6.31
CA PHE A 333 -22.53 -14.08 -5.75
C PHE A 333 -22.72 -15.13 -6.85
N LYS A 334 -22.27 -16.35 -6.57
CA LYS A 334 -22.38 -17.49 -7.46
C LYS A 334 -23.12 -18.63 -6.75
N PRO A 335 -23.92 -19.42 -7.48
CA PRO A 335 -24.69 -20.50 -6.85
C PRO A 335 -23.84 -21.39 -5.97
N LYS A 336 -24.26 -21.61 -4.73
CA LYS A 336 -23.62 -22.48 -3.73
C LYS A 336 -22.22 -22.07 -3.28
N VAL A 337 -21.70 -20.92 -3.72
CA VAL A 337 -20.42 -20.39 -3.25
C VAL A 337 -20.64 -19.62 -1.93
N PRO A 338 -19.94 -19.93 -0.84
CA PRO A 338 -20.08 -19.21 0.41
C PRO A 338 -19.79 -17.72 0.26
N ALA A 339 -20.55 -16.89 0.98
CA ALA A 339 -20.36 -15.46 0.99
C ALA A 339 -20.41 -14.91 2.41
N PHE A 340 -19.66 -13.83 2.63
CA PHE A 340 -19.60 -13.12 3.89
C PHE A 340 -19.86 -11.63 3.68
N THR A 341 -20.53 -11.00 4.64
CA THR A 341 -20.70 -9.55 4.65
C THR A 341 -20.55 -9.00 6.06
N VAL A 342 -20.28 -7.72 6.19
CA VAL A 342 -20.32 -6.98 7.46
C VAL A 342 -21.76 -6.53 7.74
N PRO A 343 -22.12 -6.09 8.96
CA PRO A 343 -23.41 -5.47 9.23
C PRO A 343 -23.67 -4.31 8.26
N GLN A 344 -24.85 -4.30 7.65
CA GLN A 344 -25.28 -3.29 6.68
C GLN A 344 -26.54 -2.56 7.19
N LEU A 345 -26.87 -1.43 6.57
CA LEU A 345 -28.18 -0.82 6.80
C LEU A 345 -29.31 -1.75 6.28
N PRO A 346 -30.50 -1.73 6.91
CA PRO A 346 -31.56 -2.68 6.62
C PRO A 346 -31.89 -2.83 5.13
N GLU A 347 -32.07 -1.71 4.42
CA GLU A 347 -32.36 -1.70 2.97
C GLU A 347 -31.33 -2.49 2.15
N ALA A 348 -30.04 -2.34 2.47
CA ALA A 348 -28.98 -3.08 1.77
C ALA A 348 -28.91 -4.54 2.20
N MET A 349 -29.14 -4.81 3.48
CA MET A 349 -29.09 -6.17 4.03
C MET A 349 -30.21 -7.03 3.43
N ASP A 350 -31.43 -6.50 3.33
CA ASP A 350 -32.58 -7.21 2.75
C ASP A 350 -32.29 -7.66 1.33
N VAL A 351 -31.72 -6.76 0.49
CA VAL A 351 -31.35 -7.08 -0.91
C VAL A 351 -30.26 -8.15 -0.97
N ILE A 352 -29.23 -8.07 -0.10
CA ILE A 352 -28.15 -9.06 -0.06
C ILE A 352 -28.68 -10.44 0.37
N LEU A 353 -29.57 -10.50 1.37
CA LEU A 353 -30.19 -11.73 1.83
C LEU A 353 -31.10 -12.35 0.78
N GLU A 354 -31.91 -11.53 0.09
CA GLU A 354 -32.75 -12.00 -1.01
C GLU A 354 -31.92 -12.62 -2.14
N ARG A 355 -30.85 -11.92 -2.55
CA ARG A 355 -29.95 -12.43 -3.59
C ARG A 355 -29.23 -13.72 -3.18
N ALA A 356 -28.81 -13.81 -1.93
CA ALA A 356 -28.20 -15.04 -1.41
C ALA A 356 -29.19 -16.21 -1.41
N LYS A 357 -30.44 -15.97 -1.04
CA LYS A 357 -31.52 -16.97 -1.07
C LYS A 357 -31.83 -17.45 -2.48
N GLU A 358 -31.96 -16.54 -3.44
CA GLU A 358 -32.20 -16.87 -4.86
C GLU A 358 -31.15 -17.82 -5.42
N LEU A 359 -29.87 -17.60 -5.09
CA LEU A 359 -28.72 -18.37 -5.57
C LEU A 359 -28.33 -19.52 -4.67
N MET A 360 -29.04 -19.75 -3.57
CA MET A 360 -28.70 -20.74 -2.53
C MET A 360 -27.26 -20.55 -2.02
N VAL A 361 -26.86 -19.31 -1.81
CA VAL A 361 -25.55 -18.94 -1.26
C VAL A 361 -25.59 -19.05 0.25
N PRO A 362 -24.69 -19.84 0.88
CA PRO A 362 -24.46 -19.75 2.32
C PRO A 362 -23.88 -18.37 2.66
N LEU A 363 -24.72 -17.48 3.22
CA LEU A 363 -24.34 -16.12 3.59
C LEU A 363 -24.19 -15.99 5.10
N GLU A 364 -23.07 -15.43 5.55
CA GLU A 364 -22.80 -15.12 6.96
C GLU A 364 -22.53 -13.63 7.15
N VAL A 365 -23.05 -13.02 8.22
CA VAL A 365 -22.76 -11.64 8.62
C VAL A 365 -21.70 -11.67 9.72
N THR A 366 -20.54 -11.06 9.44
CA THR A 366 -19.41 -11.06 10.38
C THR A 366 -19.54 -9.93 11.38
N GLU A 367 -19.42 -10.23 12.67
CA GLU A 367 -19.30 -9.21 13.70
C GLU A 367 -17.92 -8.54 13.67
N PRO A 368 -17.82 -7.26 14.09
CA PRO A 368 -16.53 -6.57 14.17
C PRO A 368 -15.52 -7.34 15.03
N LEU A 369 -14.26 -7.35 14.62
CA LEU A 369 -13.21 -8.03 15.37
C LEU A 369 -13.00 -7.38 16.75
N ASP A 370 -13.07 -8.17 17.83
CA ASP A 370 -12.73 -7.69 19.16
C ASP A 370 -11.21 -7.51 19.29
N CYS A 371 -10.76 -6.31 19.69
CA CYS A 371 -9.34 -6.00 19.88
C CYS A 371 -8.66 -6.95 20.89
N LYS A 372 -9.39 -7.56 21.82
CA LYS A 372 -8.87 -8.57 22.76
C LYS A 372 -8.36 -9.81 22.05
N GLN A 373 -8.93 -10.16 20.89
CA GLN A 373 -8.50 -11.32 20.09
C GLN A 373 -7.10 -11.13 19.48
N LEU A 374 -6.64 -9.87 19.38
CA LEU A 374 -5.31 -9.55 18.82
C LEU A 374 -4.16 -9.76 19.82
N LYS A 375 -4.42 -10.26 21.02
CA LYS A 375 -3.39 -10.57 22.04
C LYS A 375 -2.42 -9.42 22.34
N GLY A 376 -2.90 -8.17 22.30
CA GLY A 376 -2.10 -6.96 22.54
C GLY A 376 -1.42 -6.37 21.30
N LEU A 377 -1.48 -7.04 20.15
CA LEU A 377 -1.08 -6.45 18.86
C LEU A 377 -2.16 -5.48 18.37
N LYS A 378 -1.78 -4.59 17.45
CA LYS A 378 -2.70 -3.64 16.83
C LYS A 378 -2.85 -3.97 15.35
N LEU A 379 -4.04 -3.69 14.81
CA LEU A 379 -4.22 -3.69 13.35
C LEU A 379 -3.22 -2.70 12.72
N ARG A 380 -2.56 -3.14 11.66
CA ARG A 380 -1.62 -2.28 10.93
C ARG A 380 -2.32 -1.15 10.19
N LEU A 381 -3.51 -1.43 9.64
CA LEU A 381 -4.36 -0.41 9.03
C LEU A 381 -5.19 0.23 10.16
N SER A 382 -5.11 1.55 10.28
CA SER A 382 -5.69 2.29 11.39
C SER A 382 -7.13 2.74 11.10
N GLY A 383 -7.92 2.94 12.16
CA GLY A 383 -9.30 3.43 12.14
C GLY A 383 -10.32 2.35 12.53
N ASP A 384 -11.41 2.77 13.20
CA ASP A 384 -12.42 1.85 13.75
C ASP A 384 -13.10 0.96 12.69
N HIS A 385 -13.28 1.51 11.49
CA HIS A 385 -13.82 0.77 10.35
C HIS A 385 -12.94 -0.42 9.92
N GLN A 386 -11.66 -0.44 10.29
CA GLN A 386 -10.78 -1.54 9.97
C GLN A 386 -11.07 -2.82 10.76
N PHE A 387 -11.74 -2.72 11.93
CA PHE A 387 -12.18 -3.89 12.67
C PHE A 387 -13.28 -4.68 11.92
N TYR A 388 -14.12 -3.99 11.14
CA TYR A 388 -15.09 -4.64 10.23
C TYR A 388 -14.38 -5.29 9.04
N ASN A 389 -13.44 -4.57 8.41
CA ASN A 389 -12.66 -5.10 7.28
C ASN A 389 -11.81 -6.31 7.69
N ALA A 390 -11.21 -6.26 8.89
CA ALA A 390 -10.42 -7.35 9.46
C ALA A 390 -11.28 -8.58 9.78
N ALA A 391 -12.44 -8.40 10.37
CA ALA A 391 -13.39 -9.49 10.64
C ALA A 391 -13.81 -10.20 9.36
N LEU A 392 -14.18 -9.43 8.35
CA LEU A 392 -14.53 -9.98 7.03
C LEU A 392 -13.34 -10.75 6.42
N ALA A 393 -12.13 -10.19 6.48
CA ALA A 393 -10.94 -10.86 5.98
C ALA A 393 -10.62 -12.16 6.74
N VAL A 394 -10.82 -12.20 8.04
CA VAL A 394 -10.68 -13.42 8.87
C VAL A 394 -11.64 -14.49 8.38
N SER A 395 -12.93 -14.17 8.20
CA SER A 395 -13.96 -15.12 7.75
C SER A 395 -13.67 -15.61 6.31
N LEU A 396 -13.30 -14.71 5.41
CA LEU A 396 -12.93 -15.05 4.02
C LEU A 396 -11.71 -15.97 3.97
N SER A 397 -10.65 -15.64 4.71
CA SER A 397 -9.41 -16.45 4.73
C SER A 397 -9.64 -17.82 5.37
N ARG A 398 -10.42 -17.89 6.47
CA ARG A 398 -10.81 -19.15 7.10
C ARG A 398 -11.58 -20.03 6.13
N CYS A 399 -12.64 -19.51 5.50
CA CYS A 399 -13.43 -20.23 4.52
C CYS A 399 -12.57 -20.71 3.34
N TRP A 400 -11.68 -19.87 2.85
CA TRP A 400 -10.75 -20.21 1.78
C TRP A 400 -9.83 -21.39 2.18
N LEU A 401 -9.20 -21.32 3.34
CA LEU A 401 -8.33 -22.40 3.86
C LEU A 401 -9.09 -23.70 4.06
N GLN A 402 -10.33 -23.65 4.58
CA GLN A 402 -11.18 -24.83 4.74
C GLN A 402 -11.54 -25.46 3.38
N ARG A 403 -11.94 -24.66 2.41
CA ARG A 403 -12.36 -25.15 1.09
C ARG A 403 -11.21 -25.66 0.22
N THR A 404 -9.99 -25.20 0.48
CA THR A 404 -8.77 -25.66 -0.22
C THR A 404 -8.00 -26.75 0.54
N GLY A 405 -8.51 -27.21 1.70
CA GLY A 405 -7.90 -28.27 2.49
C GLY A 405 -6.65 -27.83 3.28
N ASN A 406 -6.40 -26.51 3.39
CA ASN A 406 -5.22 -25.98 4.09
C ASN A 406 -5.48 -25.63 5.56
N TRP A 407 -6.73 -25.73 6.05
CA TRP A 407 -7.11 -25.28 7.39
C TRP A 407 -6.44 -26.08 8.51
N GLU A 408 -6.35 -27.40 8.36
CA GLU A 408 -5.76 -28.27 9.38
C GLU A 408 -4.28 -28.00 9.62
N ASN A 409 -3.58 -27.48 8.60
CA ASN A 409 -2.17 -27.11 8.70
C ASN A 409 -1.95 -25.84 9.54
N VAL A 410 -2.98 -24.98 9.67
CA VAL A 410 -2.91 -23.68 10.32
C VAL A 410 -3.51 -23.71 11.72
N CYS A 411 -4.60 -24.44 11.94
CA CYS A 411 -5.40 -24.38 13.15
C CYS A 411 -5.51 -25.71 13.88
N GLN A 412 -4.90 -25.75 15.07
CA GLN A 412 -5.02 -26.91 16.00
C GLN A 412 -6.20 -26.76 16.99
N ASN A 413 -6.84 -25.57 17.04
CA ASN A 413 -7.92 -25.30 17.98
C ASN A 413 -8.89 -24.24 17.42
N ASP A 414 -10.06 -24.68 16.97
CA ASP A 414 -11.09 -23.84 16.32
C ASP A 414 -11.66 -22.69 17.18
N SER A 415 -11.46 -22.72 18.50
CA SER A 415 -12.03 -21.73 19.41
C SER A 415 -11.27 -20.41 19.50
N LYS A 416 -10.07 -20.29 18.89
CA LYS A 416 -9.22 -19.09 18.98
C LYS A 416 -8.77 -18.65 17.60
N LEU A 417 -8.58 -17.33 17.46
CA LEU A 417 -7.96 -16.77 16.26
C LEU A 417 -6.51 -17.28 16.16
N PRO A 418 -6.10 -17.95 15.05
CA PRO A 418 -4.73 -18.41 14.85
C PRO A 418 -3.68 -17.30 14.94
N ASP A 419 -2.48 -17.61 15.39
CA ASP A 419 -1.42 -16.63 15.52
C ASP A 419 -0.97 -16.06 14.16
N GLU A 420 -1.03 -16.87 13.09
CA GLU A 420 -0.81 -16.49 11.71
C GLU A 420 -1.77 -15.36 11.29
N PHE A 421 -3.07 -15.48 11.63
CA PHE A 421 -4.08 -14.48 11.34
C PHE A 421 -3.78 -13.17 12.07
N ILE A 422 -3.40 -13.25 13.36
CA ILE A 422 -3.05 -12.08 14.16
C ILE A 422 -1.81 -11.39 13.59
N ARG A 423 -0.78 -12.15 13.19
CA ARG A 423 0.41 -11.60 12.53
C ARG A 423 0.05 -10.94 11.20
N GLY A 424 -0.73 -11.60 10.34
CA GLY A 424 -1.18 -11.04 9.07
C GLY A 424 -1.91 -9.72 9.25
N LEU A 425 -2.86 -9.64 10.19
CA LEU A 425 -3.59 -8.40 10.50
C LEU A 425 -2.67 -7.28 11.02
N SER A 426 -1.60 -7.62 11.74
CA SER A 426 -0.66 -6.64 12.31
C SER A 426 0.45 -6.22 11.36
N THR A 427 0.68 -6.95 10.26
CA THR A 427 1.72 -6.66 9.26
C THR A 427 1.18 -6.16 7.93
N ALA A 428 -0.13 -6.27 7.69
CA ALA A 428 -0.80 -5.82 6.47
C ALA A 428 -0.46 -4.38 6.11
N ASN A 429 0.02 -4.11 4.89
CA ASN A 429 0.46 -2.77 4.48
C ASN A 429 -0.28 -2.29 3.23
N PHE A 430 -0.97 -1.15 3.35
CA PHE A 430 -1.70 -0.52 2.25
C PHE A 430 -1.49 1.00 2.27
N SER A 431 -0.73 1.50 1.32
CA SER A 431 -0.35 2.92 1.25
C SER A 431 -1.56 3.84 1.04
N GLY A 432 -1.50 5.04 1.62
CA GLY A 432 -2.51 6.08 1.44
C GLY A 432 -3.85 5.82 2.14
N ARG A 433 -3.87 4.90 3.12
CA ARG A 433 -5.03 4.63 3.97
C ARG A 433 -4.62 4.81 5.42
N ALA A 434 -5.08 5.89 6.05
CA ALA A 434 -4.74 6.22 7.44
C ALA A 434 -3.24 6.07 7.73
N GLN A 435 -2.40 6.55 6.82
CA GLN A 435 -0.94 6.40 6.84
C GLN A 435 -0.26 7.63 7.45
N ILE A 436 0.68 7.40 8.37
CA ILE A 436 1.50 8.47 8.95
C ILE A 436 2.90 8.37 8.36
N VAL A 437 3.40 9.49 7.81
CA VAL A 437 4.73 9.59 7.22
C VAL A 437 5.46 10.80 7.84
N ARG A 438 6.64 10.56 8.43
CA ARG A 438 7.55 11.63 8.85
C ARG A 438 8.43 12.00 7.67
N ASP A 439 8.65 13.29 7.46
CA ASP A 439 9.55 13.75 6.40
C ASP A 439 11.00 13.45 6.77
N SER A 440 11.60 12.50 6.06
CA SER A 440 12.97 12.06 6.34
C SER A 440 14.04 13.04 5.84
N SER A 441 13.70 13.99 4.97
CA SER A 441 14.65 14.99 4.47
C SER A 441 15.16 15.92 5.58
N LEU A 442 14.35 16.12 6.63
CA LEU A 442 14.67 16.94 7.79
C LEU A 442 15.53 16.21 8.84
N LEU A 443 15.63 14.85 8.77
CA LEU A 443 16.36 14.04 9.74
C LEU A 443 17.89 14.12 9.58
N SER A 444 18.39 14.63 8.47
CA SER A 444 19.84 14.73 8.16
C SER A 444 20.53 15.98 8.75
N GLY A 445 19.77 16.93 9.30
CA GLY A 445 20.28 18.13 9.97
C GLY A 445 20.25 17.99 11.48
N ASN A 446 21.13 18.71 12.21
CA ASN A 446 21.10 18.86 13.67
C ASN A 446 19.86 19.64 14.17
N CYS A 447 18.75 19.58 13.44
CA CYS A 447 17.56 20.39 13.69
C CYS A 447 16.46 19.51 14.27
N ASP A 448 15.89 19.92 15.40
CA ASP A 448 14.74 19.25 16.03
C ASP A 448 13.41 19.46 15.26
N ALA A 449 13.50 19.94 14.02
CA ALA A 449 12.35 20.21 13.17
C ALA A 449 11.51 18.94 12.89
N GLU A 450 10.18 19.03 13.04
CA GLU A 450 9.28 17.89 12.81
C GLU A 450 8.14 18.25 11.86
N LEU A 451 8.15 17.62 10.67
CA LEU A 451 7.07 17.67 9.68
C LEU A 451 6.48 16.27 9.53
N ILE A 452 5.20 16.12 9.89
CA ILE A 452 4.50 14.83 9.88
C ILE A 452 3.29 14.94 8.98
N PHE A 453 3.22 14.07 7.96
CA PHE A 453 2.10 13.94 7.06
C PHE A 453 1.17 12.81 7.51
N TYR A 454 -0.12 13.11 7.59
CA TYR A 454 -1.21 12.17 7.84
C TYR A 454 -1.98 12.01 6.54
N LEU A 455 -1.86 10.85 5.90
CA LEU A 455 -2.29 10.61 4.53
C LEU A 455 -3.52 9.71 4.50
N ASP A 456 -4.63 10.23 4.00
CA ASP A 456 -5.86 9.45 3.79
C ASP A 456 -6.62 9.93 2.56
N GLY A 457 -6.95 9.00 1.66
CA GLY A 457 -7.63 9.29 0.40
C GLY A 457 -9.15 9.46 0.51
N ALA A 458 -9.68 9.91 1.64
CA ALA A 458 -11.10 10.17 1.83
C ALA A 458 -11.64 11.15 0.78
N HIS A 459 -12.86 10.88 0.26
CA HIS A 459 -13.48 11.65 -0.83
C HIS A 459 -15.02 11.52 -0.88
N SER A 460 -15.64 10.94 0.15
CA SER A 460 -17.09 10.90 0.38
C SER A 460 -17.40 11.33 1.81
N PRO A 461 -18.62 11.75 2.14
CA PRO A 461 -18.97 12.22 3.48
C PRO A 461 -18.60 11.24 4.59
N GLU A 462 -18.89 9.95 4.41
CA GLU A 462 -18.59 8.88 5.38
C GLU A 462 -17.09 8.67 5.55
N SER A 463 -16.34 8.71 4.45
CA SER A 463 -14.88 8.57 4.50
C SER A 463 -14.20 9.79 5.11
N MET A 464 -14.75 11.01 4.91
CA MET A 464 -14.28 12.22 5.60
C MET A 464 -14.45 12.13 7.10
N GLU A 465 -15.58 11.60 7.56
CA GLU A 465 -15.83 11.38 8.99
C GLU A 465 -14.85 10.37 9.59
N ALA A 466 -14.63 9.24 8.91
CA ALA A 466 -13.66 8.23 9.34
C ALA A 466 -12.23 8.79 9.38
N CYS A 467 -11.82 9.54 8.34
CA CYS A 467 -10.53 10.22 8.26
C CYS A 467 -10.35 11.22 9.41
N ALA A 468 -11.36 12.05 9.69
CA ALA A 468 -11.33 13.03 10.77
C ALA A 468 -11.17 12.39 12.15
N LYS A 469 -11.93 11.33 12.45
CA LYS A 469 -11.82 10.55 13.69
C LYS A 469 -10.41 9.95 13.85
N TRP A 470 -9.93 9.29 12.79
CA TRP A 470 -8.58 8.73 12.79
C TRP A 470 -7.51 9.81 13.01
N PHE A 471 -7.53 10.92 12.25
CA PHE A 471 -6.57 12.01 12.38
C PHE A 471 -6.57 12.59 13.79
N SER A 472 -7.76 12.87 14.34
CA SER A 472 -7.90 13.41 15.69
C SER A 472 -7.34 12.48 16.76
N ASN A 473 -7.52 11.15 16.63
CA ASN A 473 -6.95 10.17 17.55
C ASN A 473 -5.42 10.09 17.40
N ALA A 474 -4.92 10.13 16.16
CA ALA A 474 -3.49 10.01 15.87
C ALA A 474 -2.69 11.21 16.39
N VAL A 475 -3.20 12.44 16.23
CA VAL A 475 -2.50 13.65 16.73
C VAL A 475 -2.51 13.75 18.26
N LYS A 476 -3.55 13.23 18.93
CA LYS A 476 -3.60 13.15 20.40
C LYS A 476 -2.60 12.14 20.96
N GLY A 477 -2.45 10.99 20.30
CA GLY A 477 -1.48 9.96 20.69
C GLY A 477 -0.02 10.45 20.63
N CYS A 478 0.27 11.46 19.83
CA CYS A 478 1.59 12.09 19.76
C CYS A 478 1.88 13.08 20.92
N LYS A 479 0.85 13.50 21.68
CA LYS A 479 1.01 14.42 22.80
C LYS A 479 1.38 13.74 24.12
N ASN A 480 1.25 12.39 24.26
CA ASN A 480 1.56 11.63 25.45
C ASN A 480 2.60 10.54 25.17
N PRO A 481 3.90 10.79 25.26
CA PRO A 481 4.93 9.75 25.18
C PRO A 481 5.10 8.94 26.47
N SER A 482 4.30 9.18 27.52
CA SER A 482 4.43 8.52 28.81
C SER A 482 3.42 7.40 28.99
N HIS A 483 3.69 6.18 28.45
CA HIS A 483 3.27 4.89 29.02
C HIS A 483 3.82 3.67 28.23
N SER A 484 5.16 3.66 27.97
CA SER A 484 5.80 2.38 27.64
C SER A 484 7.33 2.45 27.88
N SER A 485 7.74 2.72 29.11
CA SER A 485 9.04 2.29 29.61
C SER A 485 8.98 2.36 31.15
N ILE A 486 8.96 1.22 31.78
CA ILE A 486 9.22 1.09 33.21
C ILE A 486 10.71 1.43 33.40
N SER A 487 11.00 2.67 33.75
CA SER A 487 12.30 3.05 34.31
C SER A 487 12.12 3.28 35.82
N VAL A 488 12.82 2.46 36.55
CA VAL A 488 13.00 2.56 38.01
C VAL A 488 13.48 3.97 38.35
N VAL A 489 12.66 4.69 39.09
CA VAL A 489 13.01 6.03 39.62
C VAL A 489 13.98 5.87 40.78
N ASN A 490 15.24 6.21 40.57
CA ASN A 490 16.11 6.63 41.68
C ASN A 490 15.85 8.10 41.96
N ALA A 491 15.33 8.38 43.13
CA ALA A 491 15.10 9.71 43.64
C ALA A 491 16.45 10.40 43.92
N GLY A 492 16.67 11.56 43.32
CA GLY A 492 17.74 12.48 43.70
C GLY A 492 18.29 13.21 42.50
N GLU A 493 17.73 14.36 42.20
CA GLU A 493 18.33 15.62 41.75
C GLU A 493 17.31 16.40 40.87
N SER A 494 16.90 17.53 41.42
CA SER A 494 16.05 18.52 40.74
C SER A 494 16.88 19.28 39.71
N SER A 495 16.77 18.89 38.44
CA SER A 495 17.18 19.74 37.31
C SER A 495 15.92 20.34 36.66
N GLU A 496 15.85 21.67 36.70
CA GLU A 496 14.74 22.52 36.17
C GLU A 496 14.66 22.56 34.62
N ASN A 497 15.20 21.60 33.90
CA ASN A 497 15.08 21.51 32.43
C ASN A 497 14.33 20.26 32.02
N GLY A 498 12.99 20.25 32.21
CA GLY A 498 12.12 19.33 31.56
C GLY A 498 12.16 19.52 30.02
N PRO A 499 11.97 18.46 29.20
CA PRO A 499 11.96 18.60 27.76
C PRO A 499 10.87 19.62 27.35
N PHE A 500 11.28 20.70 26.66
CA PHE A 500 10.37 21.71 26.13
C PHE A 500 9.30 21.03 25.29
N GLU A 501 8.03 21.11 25.70
CA GLU A 501 6.90 20.58 24.96
C GLU A 501 6.73 21.39 23.67
N LYS A 502 7.02 20.78 22.51
CA LYS A 502 6.89 21.44 21.22
C LYS A 502 5.44 21.84 20.96
N SER A 503 5.22 23.05 20.51
CA SER A 503 3.89 23.48 20.05
C SER A 503 3.50 22.68 18.81
N CYS A 504 2.26 22.15 18.77
CA CYS A 504 1.76 21.37 17.65
C CYS A 504 0.75 22.19 16.85
N ARG A 505 0.93 22.27 15.53
CA ARG A 505 -0.04 22.93 14.63
C ARG A 505 -0.58 21.94 13.61
N GLN A 506 -1.91 21.88 13.50
CA GLN A 506 -2.62 21.03 12.56
C GLN A 506 -2.93 21.85 11.30
N ILE A 507 -2.43 21.36 10.16
CA ILE A 507 -2.60 21.97 8.84
C ILE A 507 -3.42 21.02 7.97
N LEU A 508 -4.38 21.54 7.22
CA LEU A 508 -5.09 20.81 6.19
C LEU A 508 -4.45 21.08 4.82
N LEU A 509 -4.02 20.03 4.12
CA LEU A 509 -3.63 20.07 2.71
C LEU A 509 -4.70 19.33 1.90
N PHE A 510 -5.46 20.06 1.09
CA PHE A 510 -6.70 19.52 0.51
C PHE A 510 -6.81 19.78 -0.99
N ASN A 511 -7.28 18.79 -1.70
CA ASN A 511 -7.86 18.89 -3.03
C ASN A 511 -8.84 17.75 -3.27
N CYS A 512 -9.97 18.01 -3.90
CA CYS A 512 -10.88 16.98 -4.36
C CYS A 512 -11.19 17.18 -5.84
N LEU A 513 -11.75 16.14 -6.47
CA LEU A 513 -12.20 16.25 -7.84
C LEU A 513 -13.39 17.20 -7.96
N ASP A 514 -13.52 17.87 -9.09
CA ASP A 514 -14.65 18.73 -9.46
C ASP A 514 -16.00 18.00 -9.46
N VAL A 515 -15.97 16.69 -9.66
CA VAL A 515 -17.16 15.82 -9.58
C VAL A 515 -17.65 15.60 -8.14
N ARG A 516 -16.88 15.97 -7.13
CA ARG A 516 -17.24 15.86 -5.71
C ARG A 516 -17.80 17.20 -5.24
N ASN A 517 -18.67 17.15 -4.21
CA ASN A 517 -19.22 18.37 -3.63
C ASN A 517 -18.43 18.80 -2.38
N PRO A 518 -17.51 19.77 -2.49
CA PRO A 518 -16.70 20.22 -1.36
C PRO A 518 -17.51 20.89 -0.26
N ALA A 519 -18.68 21.46 -0.58
CA ALA A 519 -19.59 22.05 0.40
C ALA A 519 -20.23 21.03 1.35
N ILE A 520 -20.13 19.72 1.02
CA ILE A 520 -20.52 18.62 1.91
C ILE A 520 -19.29 18.02 2.59
N LEU A 521 -18.18 17.86 1.87
CA LEU A 521 -16.99 17.19 2.37
C LEU A 521 -16.25 17.97 3.46
N LEU A 522 -15.98 19.27 3.21
CA LEU A 522 -15.23 20.13 4.14
C LEU A 522 -15.94 20.34 5.47
N PRO A 523 -17.25 20.65 5.53
CA PRO A 523 -17.96 20.76 6.81
C PRO A 523 -17.95 19.44 7.59
N ARG A 524 -18.11 18.30 6.91
CA ARG A 524 -18.08 16.99 7.57
C ARG A 524 -16.70 16.73 8.22
N LEU A 525 -15.61 17.03 7.53
CA LEU A 525 -14.25 16.92 8.04
C LEU A 525 -14.03 17.83 9.26
N VAL A 526 -14.31 19.15 9.10
CA VAL A 526 -14.07 20.17 10.13
C VAL A 526 -14.89 19.89 11.39
N ASN A 527 -16.20 19.64 11.25
CA ASN A 527 -17.10 19.41 12.38
C ASN A 527 -16.74 18.13 13.14
N THR A 528 -16.34 17.06 12.44
CA THR A 528 -15.91 15.83 13.09
C THR A 528 -14.58 16.00 13.82
N CYS A 529 -13.62 16.72 13.25
CA CYS A 529 -12.36 17.05 13.93
C CYS A 529 -12.63 17.93 15.17
N ALA A 530 -13.46 18.97 15.04
CA ALA A 530 -13.80 19.88 16.14
C ALA A 530 -14.52 19.15 17.29
N SER A 531 -15.51 18.29 16.99
CA SER A 531 -16.19 17.47 18.02
C SER A 531 -15.24 16.49 18.71
N SER A 532 -14.13 16.14 18.06
CA SER A 532 -13.02 15.38 18.63
C SER A 532 -11.95 16.26 19.29
N GLY A 533 -12.15 17.57 19.45
CA GLY A 533 -11.19 18.50 20.07
C GLY A 533 -9.92 18.73 19.24
N THR A 534 -10.01 18.58 17.92
CA THR A 534 -8.90 18.85 16.97
C THR A 534 -9.32 19.96 16.02
N HIS A 535 -8.49 21.02 15.91
CA HIS A 535 -8.78 22.19 15.09
C HIS A 535 -7.63 22.46 14.14
N PHE A 536 -7.96 22.74 12.88
CA PHE A 536 -6.95 23.16 11.90
C PHE A 536 -6.55 24.61 12.12
N SER A 537 -5.25 24.86 12.22
CA SER A 537 -4.71 26.23 12.28
C SER A 537 -4.81 26.92 10.93
N ARG A 538 -4.55 26.19 9.84
CA ARG A 538 -4.56 26.69 8.47
C ARG A 538 -5.04 25.60 7.51
N ALA A 539 -5.54 26.02 6.33
CA ALA A 539 -5.84 25.15 5.20
C ALA A 539 -5.08 25.60 3.94
N LEU A 540 -4.51 24.64 3.23
CA LEU A 540 -3.77 24.84 1.99
C LEU A 540 -4.50 24.10 0.86
N PHE A 541 -4.85 24.80 -0.21
CA PHE A 541 -5.53 24.24 -1.37
C PHE A 541 -4.55 24.16 -2.54
N VAL A 542 -4.31 22.97 -3.05
CA VAL A 542 -3.28 22.70 -4.06
C VAL A 542 -3.86 22.01 -5.29
N PRO A 543 -3.33 22.23 -6.50
CA PRO A 543 -3.68 21.43 -7.66
C PRO A 543 -3.04 20.03 -7.56
N SER A 544 -3.72 19.00 -8.08
CA SER A 544 -3.12 17.67 -8.26
C SER A 544 -2.10 17.69 -9.39
N MET A 545 -1.01 16.93 -9.23
CA MET A 545 0.00 16.71 -10.29
C MET A 545 -0.48 15.63 -11.26
N SER A 546 -1.16 14.63 -10.75
CA SER A 546 -1.69 13.50 -11.52
C SER A 546 -2.85 13.93 -12.40
N LYS A 547 -2.83 13.51 -13.68
CA LYS A 547 -3.91 13.74 -14.65
C LYS A 547 -4.68 12.46 -14.89
N TYR A 548 -6.03 12.53 -14.86
CA TYR A 548 -6.91 11.36 -15.14
C TYR A 548 -6.79 10.80 -16.55
N THR A 549 -6.16 11.57 -17.46
CA THR A 549 -6.03 11.19 -18.87
C THR A 549 -4.75 10.45 -19.18
N LYS A 550 -3.90 10.21 -18.17
CA LYS A 550 -2.60 9.55 -18.34
C LYS A 550 -2.32 8.58 -17.20
N VAL A 551 -1.93 7.35 -17.52
CA VAL A 551 -1.35 6.42 -16.56
C VAL A 551 0.10 6.85 -16.33
N THR A 552 0.47 7.09 -15.07
CA THR A 552 1.82 7.54 -14.70
C THR A 552 2.58 6.43 -13.98
N SER A 553 3.89 6.45 -14.14
CA SER A 553 4.82 5.59 -13.40
C SER A 553 5.41 6.31 -12.17
N GLY A 554 6.00 5.56 -11.27
CA GLY A 554 6.80 6.10 -10.17
C GLY A 554 7.96 6.98 -10.66
N ALA A 555 8.52 6.65 -11.83
CA ALA A 555 9.62 7.37 -12.48
C ALA A 555 9.20 8.60 -13.29
N SER A 556 7.89 8.79 -13.58
CA SER A 556 7.41 9.92 -14.38
C SER A 556 7.93 11.25 -13.84
N VAL A 557 8.48 12.08 -14.74
CA VAL A 557 9.05 13.36 -14.38
C VAL A 557 7.97 14.27 -13.77
N ILE A 558 8.30 14.88 -12.64
CA ILE A 558 7.47 15.93 -12.03
C ILE A 558 7.76 17.21 -12.81
N SER A 559 6.77 17.69 -13.58
CA SER A 559 6.93 18.97 -14.27
C SER A 559 7.05 20.10 -13.24
N SER A 560 8.13 20.85 -13.34
CA SER A 560 8.35 22.09 -12.58
C SER A 560 7.67 23.30 -13.24
N ASP A 561 7.11 23.13 -14.44
CA ASP A 561 6.47 24.20 -15.18
C ASP A 561 5.09 24.54 -14.56
N ILE A 562 5.01 25.74 -13.98
CA ILE A 562 3.85 26.30 -13.31
C ILE A 562 3.05 27.21 -14.26
N SER A 563 3.63 27.51 -15.44
CA SER A 563 3.00 28.41 -16.40
C SER A 563 1.70 27.80 -16.95
N GLY A 564 0.57 28.47 -16.68
CA GLY A 564 -0.73 28.09 -17.24
C GLY A 564 -1.55 27.09 -16.44
N ILE A 565 -1.23 26.81 -15.16
CA ILE A 565 -2.11 26.01 -14.29
C ILE A 565 -3.35 26.86 -13.93
N ASP A 566 -4.54 26.34 -14.27
CA ASP A 566 -5.81 26.91 -13.81
C ASP A 566 -6.03 26.54 -12.34
N LEU A 567 -6.08 27.54 -11.47
CA LEU A 567 -6.31 27.42 -10.03
C LEU A 567 -7.72 27.82 -9.61
N SER A 568 -8.63 28.09 -10.55
CA SER A 568 -10.01 28.50 -10.28
C SER A 568 -10.72 27.53 -9.33
N TRP A 569 -10.46 26.22 -9.46
CA TRP A 569 -11.00 25.20 -8.57
C TRP A 569 -10.47 25.35 -7.13
N GLN A 570 -9.19 25.63 -6.94
CA GLN A 570 -8.57 25.80 -5.62
C GLN A 570 -9.08 27.08 -4.93
N PHE A 571 -9.32 28.16 -5.68
CA PHE A 571 -9.98 29.35 -5.16
C PHE A 571 -11.43 29.10 -4.75
N ASN A 572 -12.17 28.26 -5.49
CA ASN A 572 -13.51 27.81 -5.07
C ASN A 572 -13.45 27.03 -3.76
N LEU A 573 -12.52 26.10 -3.60
CA LEU A 573 -12.31 25.34 -2.35
C LEU A 573 -11.98 26.29 -1.18
N GLN A 574 -11.12 27.27 -1.40
CA GLN A 574 -10.77 28.30 -0.42
C GLN A 574 -12.01 29.10 -0.01
N THR A 575 -12.80 29.56 -0.97
CA THR A 575 -14.04 30.32 -0.69
C THR A 575 -15.01 29.51 0.18
N ILE A 576 -15.19 28.23 -0.10
CA ILE A 576 -16.03 27.33 0.71
C ILE A 576 -15.47 27.20 2.13
N TRP A 577 -14.15 27.02 2.26
CA TRP A 577 -13.48 26.93 3.55
C TRP A 577 -13.68 28.19 4.41
N GLU A 578 -13.45 29.37 3.84
CA GLU A 578 -13.62 30.64 4.55
C GLU A 578 -15.06 30.84 5.01
N LYS A 579 -16.06 30.46 4.20
CA LYS A 579 -17.47 30.47 4.61
C LYS A 579 -17.76 29.55 5.79
N ILE A 580 -17.06 28.40 5.89
CA ILE A 580 -17.19 27.46 7.03
C ILE A 580 -16.58 28.09 8.30
N MET A 581 -15.39 28.70 8.19
CA MET A 581 -14.64 29.20 9.33
C MET A 581 -15.19 30.53 9.89
N HIS A 582 -15.68 31.42 9.03
CA HIS A 582 -16.11 32.78 9.42
C HIS A 582 -17.63 33.00 9.33
N GLY A 583 -18.41 32.04 8.87
CA GLY A 583 -19.85 32.15 8.74
C GLY A 583 -20.29 33.06 7.57
N LYS A 584 -21.57 33.52 7.59
CA LYS A 584 -22.20 34.25 6.47
C LYS A 584 -21.70 35.69 6.28
N GLU A 585 -20.95 36.28 7.22
CA GLU A 585 -20.53 37.71 7.16
C GLU A 585 -19.49 37.99 6.07
N MET A 586 -18.80 36.97 5.55
CA MET A 586 -17.80 37.11 4.48
C MET A 586 -18.39 37.23 3.06
N THR A 587 -19.69 37.08 2.87
CA THR A 587 -20.32 37.12 1.53
C THR A 587 -20.18 38.47 0.81
N THR A 588 -19.99 39.58 1.54
CA THR A 588 -19.88 40.93 0.97
C THR A 588 -18.45 41.32 0.55
N LEU A 589 -17.43 40.64 1.09
CA LEU A 589 -16.01 40.93 0.78
C LEU A 589 -15.49 40.12 -0.43
N VAL A 590 -16.06 38.95 -0.66
CA VAL A 590 -15.53 37.98 -1.69
C VAL A 590 -16.05 38.34 -3.11
N GLU A 591 -17.21 38.98 -3.25
CA GLU A 591 -17.81 39.27 -4.57
C GLU A 591 -17.24 40.49 -5.29
N LYS A 592 -16.55 41.40 -4.58
CA LYS A 592 -16.15 42.69 -5.18
C LYS A 592 -14.72 42.77 -5.71
N ASP A 593 -13.77 41.93 -5.29
CA ASP A 593 -12.35 42.16 -5.57
C ASP A 593 -11.57 41.00 -6.21
N PHE A 594 -12.18 39.87 -6.52
CA PHE A 594 -11.48 38.78 -7.18
C PHE A 594 -11.39 38.98 -8.70
N LYS A 595 -10.60 39.92 -9.16
CA LYS A 595 -10.02 39.88 -10.51
C LYS A 595 -8.77 39.00 -10.47
N ILE A 596 -8.90 37.79 -11.05
CA ILE A 596 -7.85 36.80 -11.20
C ILE A 596 -6.83 37.31 -12.23
N GLU A 597 -5.93 38.19 -11.86
CA GLU A 597 -4.83 38.64 -12.73
C GLU A 597 -3.43 38.55 -12.10
N SER A 598 -3.29 38.11 -10.84
CA SER A 598 -1.98 37.94 -10.21
C SER A 598 -1.49 36.49 -10.26
N LYS A 599 -0.21 36.31 -10.62
CA LYS A 599 0.46 34.99 -10.49
C LYS A 599 0.34 34.49 -9.05
N PRO A 600 -0.04 33.23 -8.82
CA PRO A 600 -0.16 32.70 -7.48
C PRO A 600 1.22 32.74 -6.80
N MET A 601 1.29 33.39 -5.65
CA MET A 601 2.50 33.50 -4.83
C MET A 601 2.36 32.61 -3.59
N LEU A 602 3.49 32.08 -3.10
CA LEU A 602 3.52 31.41 -1.81
C LEU A 602 3.22 32.43 -0.68
N PRO A 603 2.46 32.04 0.35
CA PRO A 603 2.29 32.90 1.51
C PRO A 603 3.62 33.04 2.26
N PRO A 604 3.83 34.13 3.04
CA PRO A 604 5.00 34.27 3.89
C PRO A 604 5.02 33.14 4.96
N HIS A 605 6.19 32.80 5.51
CA HIS A 605 6.33 31.69 6.46
C HIS A 605 5.56 31.96 7.76
N GLU A 606 5.46 33.23 8.18
CA GLU A 606 4.70 33.65 9.35
C GLU A 606 3.20 33.28 9.25
N PHE A 607 2.68 33.10 8.03
CA PHE A 607 1.31 32.65 7.81
C PHE A 607 0.94 31.40 8.62
N LEU A 608 1.88 30.49 8.84
CA LEU A 608 1.62 29.30 9.65
C LEU A 608 1.63 29.58 11.15
N TYR A 609 2.29 30.65 11.62
CA TYR A 609 2.61 30.87 13.03
C TYR A 609 1.85 32.03 13.67
N ASP A 610 1.46 33.04 12.90
CA ASP A 610 0.74 34.18 13.44
C ASP A 610 -0.67 33.82 13.89
N ASN A 611 -1.05 34.31 15.07
CA ASN A 611 -2.42 34.28 15.52
C ASN A 611 -3.19 35.37 14.74
N ALA A 612 -4.23 35.00 14.02
CA ALA A 612 -5.00 35.66 12.95
C ALA A 612 -5.51 37.08 13.18
N SER A 613 -4.81 37.97 13.93
CA SER A 613 -5.31 39.29 14.31
C SER A 613 -4.80 40.48 13.50
N ASN A 614 -3.78 40.36 12.64
CA ASN A 614 -3.15 41.55 12.00
C ASN A 614 -2.85 41.45 10.50
N GLY A 615 -3.30 40.44 9.77
CA GLY A 615 -2.97 40.30 8.34
C GLY A 615 -4.03 40.89 7.42
N GLY A 616 -3.70 41.94 6.69
CA GLY A 616 -4.49 42.41 5.56
C GLY A 616 -4.63 41.28 4.51
N ALA A 617 -5.82 41.08 3.97
CA ALA A 617 -6.07 40.11 2.91
C ALA A 617 -5.15 40.37 1.70
N SER A 618 -4.29 39.44 1.37
CA SER A 618 -3.56 39.39 0.11
C SER A 618 -4.40 38.65 -0.92
N HIS A 619 -4.17 38.88 -2.21
CA HIS A 619 -4.93 38.23 -3.28
C HIS A 619 -4.86 36.71 -3.30
N ASN A 620 -3.92 36.06 -2.55
CA ASN A 620 -3.65 34.62 -2.59
C ASN A 620 -3.87 33.90 -1.28
N TYR A 621 -4.06 34.59 -0.15
CA TYR A 621 -4.33 33.95 1.13
C TYR A 621 -5.24 34.79 2.02
N PHE A 622 -6.06 34.10 2.79
CA PHE A 622 -6.85 34.66 3.89
C PHE A 622 -6.21 34.32 5.23
N PRO A 623 -6.65 34.91 6.33
CA PRO A 623 -6.08 34.61 7.65
C PRO A 623 -6.06 33.11 8.00
N CYS A 624 -6.98 32.30 7.45
CA CYS A 624 -7.11 30.88 7.75
C CYS A 624 -6.75 29.92 6.61
N SER A 625 -6.54 30.41 5.38
CA SER A 625 -6.28 29.56 4.21
C SER A 625 -5.48 30.23 3.10
N ALA A 626 -4.84 29.39 2.27
CA ALA A 626 -4.09 29.81 1.09
C ALA A 626 -4.31 28.88 -0.10
N VAL A 627 -4.33 29.46 -1.32
CA VAL A 627 -4.22 28.72 -2.57
C VAL A 627 -2.75 28.64 -2.96
N MET A 628 -2.24 27.44 -3.10
CA MET A 628 -0.83 27.17 -3.37
C MET A 628 -0.60 26.96 -4.87
N PRO A 629 0.49 27.48 -5.45
CA PRO A 629 0.72 27.44 -6.89
C PRO A 629 0.98 26.04 -7.45
N SER A 630 1.64 25.18 -6.67
CA SER A 630 1.86 23.76 -7.01
C SER A 630 2.21 22.93 -5.79
N LEU A 631 1.97 21.62 -5.88
CA LEU A 631 2.26 20.72 -4.78
C LEU A 631 3.77 20.60 -4.45
N PRO A 632 4.71 20.52 -5.42
CA PRO A 632 6.14 20.49 -5.11
C PRO A 632 6.61 21.74 -4.34
N LEU A 633 6.16 22.90 -4.75
CA LEU A 633 6.48 24.16 -4.06
C LEU A 633 5.85 24.21 -2.66
N THR A 634 4.67 23.65 -2.48
CA THR A 634 4.01 23.57 -1.17
C THR A 634 4.80 22.69 -0.21
N ILE A 635 5.25 21.51 -0.65
CA ILE A 635 6.06 20.63 0.20
C ILE A 635 7.38 21.29 0.57
N LYS A 636 8.06 21.93 -0.40
CA LYS A 636 9.28 22.70 -0.13
C LYS A 636 9.03 23.80 0.89
N TRP A 637 8.01 24.61 0.68
CA TRP A 637 7.63 25.72 1.57
C TRP A 637 7.31 25.24 3.00
N LEU A 638 6.62 24.09 3.16
CA LEU A 638 6.37 23.48 4.47
C LEU A 638 7.67 23.07 5.16
N ARG A 639 8.66 22.56 4.42
CA ARG A 639 10.00 22.22 4.95
C ARG A 639 10.73 23.47 5.41
N ASP A 640 10.79 24.50 4.55
CA ASP A 640 11.43 25.78 4.86
C ASP A 640 10.81 26.41 6.13
N CYS A 641 9.46 26.39 6.26
CA CYS A 641 8.77 26.88 7.46
C CYS A 641 9.19 26.16 8.76
N VAL A 642 9.29 24.82 8.71
CA VAL A 642 9.65 24.03 9.89
C VAL A 642 11.12 24.21 10.27
N GLU A 643 12.01 24.39 9.30
CA GLU A 643 13.43 24.68 9.54
C GLU A 643 13.64 26.03 10.23
N GLU A 644 12.84 27.03 9.87
CA GLU A 644 12.87 28.35 10.52
C GLU A 644 12.28 28.35 11.95
N HIS A 645 11.36 27.40 12.24
CA HIS A 645 10.70 27.30 13.55
C HIS A 645 10.80 25.88 14.17
N PRO A 646 11.99 25.42 14.54
CA PRO A 646 12.23 24.05 15.00
C PRO A 646 11.49 23.67 16.30
N SER A 647 11.07 24.66 17.10
CA SER A 647 10.24 24.45 18.31
C SER A 647 8.79 24.07 18.01
N THR A 648 8.36 24.14 16.74
CA THR A 648 7.00 23.81 16.31
C THR A 648 6.98 22.52 15.51
N ARG A 649 6.04 21.63 15.84
CA ARG A 649 5.73 20.43 15.08
C ARG A 649 4.55 20.72 14.14
N LEU A 650 4.76 20.55 12.85
CA LEU A 650 3.67 20.61 11.87
C LEU A 650 3.08 19.23 11.63
N GLN A 651 1.77 19.11 11.80
CA GLN A 651 0.97 17.91 11.57
C GLN A 651 0.02 18.19 10.39
N VAL A 652 0.38 17.69 9.21
CA VAL A 652 -0.31 18.01 7.95
C VAL A 652 -1.24 16.86 7.57
N LEU A 653 -2.57 17.08 7.64
CA LEU A 653 -3.55 16.15 7.07
C LEU A 653 -3.65 16.37 5.56
N VAL A 654 -3.37 15.33 4.79
CA VAL A 654 -3.51 15.30 3.32
C VAL A 654 -4.73 14.45 2.97
N THR A 655 -5.77 15.07 2.38
CA THR A 655 -7.01 14.35 2.10
C THR A 655 -7.84 15.00 0.98
N GLY A 656 -8.98 14.41 0.64
CA GLY A 656 -9.90 14.86 -0.41
C GLY A 656 -9.78 14.06 -1.71
N SER A 657 -8.62 13.46 -1.98
CA SER A 657 -8.38 12.66 -3.18
C SER A 657 -7.24 11.65 -2.97
N LEU A 658 -7.41 10.44 -3.49
CA LEU A 658 -6.32 9.46 -3.57
C LEU A 658 -5.16 9.95 -4.44
N HIS A 659 -5.45 10.71 -5.50
CA HIS A 659 -4.42 11.28 -6.37
C HIS A 659 -3.53 12.28 -5.61
N LEU A 660 -4.11 13.18 -4.81
CA LEU A 660 -3.33 14.09 -3.98
C LEU A 660 -2.43 13.31 -3.00
N VAL A 661 -2.97 12.28 -2.36
CA VAL A 661 -2.19 11.43 -1.44
C VAL A 661 -1.04 10.72 -2.18
N GLY A 662 -1.29 10.18 -3.36
CA GLY A 662 -0.26 9.57 -4.21
C GLY A 662 0.82 10.56 -4.63
N ASP A 663 0.41 11.77 -5.05
CA ASP A 663 1.32 12.84 -5.45
C ASP A 663 2.23 13.27 -4.28
N VAL A 664 1.67 13.42 -3.06
CA VAL A 664 2.46 13.72 -1.85
C VAL A 664 3.43 12.59 -1.52
N LEU A 665 2.96 11.34 -1.52
CA LEU A 665 3.84 10.18 -1.26
C LEU A 665 4.99 10.09 -2.27
N LYS A 666 4.74 10.41 -3.54
CA LYS A 666 5.77 10.44 -4.58
C LYS A 666 6.84 11.50 -4.28
N LEU A 667 6.44 12.67 -3.77
CA LEU A 667 7.36 13.75 -3.40
C LEU A 667 8.14 13.45 -2.12
N LEU A 668 7.55 12.72 -1.16
CA LEU A 668 8.21 12.36 0.10
C LEU A 668 9.21 11.20 -0.05
N LYS A 669 9.06 10.35 -1.07
CA LYS A 669 9.98 9.23 -1.38
C LYS A 669 11.21 9.67 -2.20
N ARG A 670 11.24 10.89 -2.69
CA ARG A 670 12.35 11.49 -3.44
C ARG A 670 13.16 12.41 -2.53
#